data_2b518d89eba34f00ef4ca6381c0cd890
#
_entry.id   2b518d89eba34f00ef4ca6381c0cd890
#
_cell.length_a   1.000
_cell.length_b   1.000
_cell.length_c   1.000
_cell.angle_alpha   90.00
_cell.angle_beta   90.00
_cell.angle_gamma   90.00
#
_symmetry.space_group_name_H-M   'P 1'
#
loop_
_entity.id
_entity.type
_entity.pdbx_description
1 polymer ?
#
loop_
_entity_poly.entity_id
_entity_poly.type
_entity_poly.pdbx_seq_one_letter_code
_entity_poly.pdbx_strand_id
1 'polypeptide(L)'
;MAKEGLTPMMKQFYDLKAKHPDAIMLFRCGDFYETYCEDAVVASEILGITLTKRSNGGRNGEPVEMAGFPYHALDTYLPKLIRAGRRVAICDQLEDPKLTKTLVKRGITELVTPGVSMNDNVLSYKENNFLAAVHFNKNVCGVAFLDISTGEFLTAEGTSEYVDKLLGNFSPKEVLFERGKRNMFEGNFGTKFFTFELDDWVFSERSATEKLLKHFEVKNLKGFGIDHLKCGIVASGVILQYLEMPQHSQIGHITSISRIEEERYVRLDKFTVRNLELLNSMVDGGNSLLGVIDRTITPMGARLMRRWILFPLKDEKPVNERLDVVDYFFREPEFKELISDQLHLMGDLERIISKVSVGRVSPRDVVQLKVALQAIEPIKIACEHASDETLKRIGEQLNLCASIRDRIAREIQNDPPLLVNKGGVIAEGVDRELDELRHIAFEGKDYLLKIQQRETELTGIPSLKISYNNVFGYYLEVRNTHKDKVPADWIRKQTLVNAERYITQELKEYEEKIMGAQDKILVLETKLYNDLVLALAEFTPAIQINANLLARLDCLLSFAQVAQDNRYIRPVIQDDDVLDIKQGRHPVIEKELSVGEQYIANDVYLDTEKQQIIIITGPNMAGKSALLRQTALITLMAQIGCFVPAESAHIGLVDKIFTRVGASDNISMGESTFMVEMNEAANILNNISSRSLVLFDELGRGTSTYDGISIAWAIVEYIHENKKGRARTLFATHYHELNEMEKLYPRVKNYNVSVREVDQKVIFLRKLERGGSEHSFGIHVAKLAGMPKSIVSRANTILKELESANSKDVMKNSRGAKQVMQADNGVQLSFFQLDDPVLCQIRDEILHLDINNLTPVEALNKLNDIKRIVTGK
;
A
#
# COMPACT_ATOMS: atom_id res chain seq x y z
N MET A 1 38.07 20.51 -22.19
CA MET A 1 38.63 21.67 -21.47
C MET A 1 38.98 21.26 -20.08
N ALA A 2 40.24 21.38 -19.65
CA ALA A 2 40.73 21.03 -18.34
C ALA A 2 39.99 21.84 -17.28
N LYS A 3 39.43 21.17 -16.27
CA LYS A 3 38.79 21.79 -15.10
C LYS A 3 39.88 22.36 -14.17
N GLU A 4 40.47 23.51 -14.55
CA GLU A 4 41.42 24.19 -13.71
C GLU A 4 40.72 24.77 -12.49
N GLY A 5 41.25 24.50 -11.31
CA GLY A 5 40.80 25.09 -10.03
C GLY A 5 40.02 24.19 -9.06
N LEU A 6 39.61 22.97 -9.44
CA LEU A 6 38.94 22.03 -8.52
C LEU A 6 39.96 21.23 -7.69
N THR A 7 39.69 21.02 -6.41
CA THR A 7 40.47 20.06 -5.60
C THR A 7 40.29 18.64 -6.16
N PRO A 8 41.31 17.75 -6.06
CA PRO A 8 41.20 16.40 -6.56
C PRO A 8 39.96 15.63 -6.06
N MET A 9 39.58 15.88 -4.82
CA MET A 9 38.37 15.25 -4.23
C MET A 9 37.07 15.78 -4.87
N MET A 10 36.95 17.09 -5.07
CA MET A 10 35.77 17.67 -5.72
C MET A 10 35.69 17.26 -7.19
N LYS A 11 36.82 17.03 -7.85
CA LYS A 11 36.81 16.44 -9.19
C LYS A 11 36.20 15.05 -9.20
N GLN A 12 36.57 14.17 -8.25
CA GLN A 12 35.91 12.84 -8.10
C GLN A 12 34.40 12.99 -7.87
N PHE A 13 33.99 13.93 -7.02
CA PHE A 13 32.56 14.17 -6.76
C PHE A 13 31.82 14.55 -8.04
N TYR A 14 32.28 15.56 -8.79
CA TYR A 14 31.60 16.00 -10.01
C TYR A 14 31.61 14.93 -11.11
N ASP A 15 32.69 14.14 -11.22
CA ASP A 15 32.79 13.07 -12.21
C ASP A 15 31.80 11.92 -11.88
N LEU A 16 31.55 11.63 -10.61
CA LEU A 16 30.54 10.67 -10.17
C LEU A 16 29.11 11.23 -10.25
N LYS A 17 28.91 12.49 -9.84
CA LYS A 17 27.61 13.17 -9.94
C LYS A 17 27.12 13.28 -11.38
N ALA A 18 28.02 13.49 -12.32
CA ALA A 18 27.67 13.54 -13.76
C ALA A 18 27.07 12.24 -14.29
N LYS A 19 27.32 11.09 -13.64
CA LYS A 19 26.74 9.81 -14.01
C LYS A 19 25.29 9.65 -13.49
N HIS A 20 24.96 10.30 -12.39
CA HIS A 20 23.65 10.27 -11.74
C HIS A 20 23.22 11.69 -11.35
N PRO A 21 22.92 12.56 -12.34
CA PRO A 21 22.62 13.97 -12.08
C PRO A 21 21.33 14.18 -11.27
N ASP A 22 20.42 13.23 -11.32
CA ASP A 22 19.10 13.20 -10.69
C ASP A 22 19.11 12.64 -9.26
N ALA A 23 20.21 12.01 -8.81
CA ALA A 23 20.32 11.42 -7.47
C ALA A 23 21.10 12.34 -6.52
N ILE A 24 20.62 12.48 -5.28
CA ILE A 24 21.39 13.10 -4.19
C ILE A 24 22.62 12.23 -3.91
N MET A 25 23.82 12.79 -4.02
CA MET A 25 25.04 12.03 -3.78
C MET A 25 25.50 12.18 -2.35
N LEU A 26 25.51 11.07 -1.61
CA LEU A 26 26.14 10.94 -0.30
C LEU A 26 27.58 10.49 -0.49
N PHE A 27 28.50 11.42 -0.40
CA PHE A 27 29.91 11.24 -0.73
C PHE A 27 30.74 11.05 0.54
N ARG A 28 31.36 9.87 0.72
CA ARG A 28 32.12 9.53 1.92
C ARG A 28 33.40 10.35 2.06
N CYS A 29 33.50 11.15 3.10
CA CYS A 29 34.67 11.96 3.48
C CYS A 29 35.07 11.62 4.91
N GLY A 30 36.05 10.73 5.09
CA GLY A 30 36.44 10.25 6.41
C GLY A 30 35.25 9.61 7.17
N ASP A 31 34.90 10.19 8.29
CA ASP A 31 33.81 9.68 9.15
C ASP A 31 32.41 10.29 8.83
N PHE A 32 32.32 11.03 7.71
CA PHE A 32 31.08 11.66 7.29
C PHE A 32 30.65 11.24 5.89
N TYR A 33 29.33 11.23 5.66
CA TYR A 33 28.74 11.40 4.34
C TYR A 33 28.46 12.88 4.14
N GLU A 34 29.07 13.45 3.11
CA GLU A 34 28.89 14.87 2.73
C GLU A 34 28.15 14.93 1.40
N THR A 35 27.33 15.94 1.24
CA THR A 35 26.66 16.27 -0.02
C THR A 35 26.91 17.74 -0.35
N TYR A 36 26.93 18.12 -1.65
CA TYR A 36 27.39 19.42 -2.11
C TYR A 36 26.41 20.05 -3.09
N CYS A 37 26.53 21.36 -3.29
CA CYS A 37 25.75 22.16 -4.23
C CYS A 37 24.23 22.04 -3.94
N GLU A 38 23.41 21.89 -4.98
CA GLU A 38 21.96 21.74 -4.88
C GLU A 38 21.55 20.52 -4.01
N ASP A 39 22.30 19.43 -4.10
CA ASP A 39 22.04 18.26 -3.27
C ASP A 39 22.15 18.60 -1.77
N ALA A 40 23.08 19.46 -1.38
CA ALA A 40 23.24 19.89 0.00
C ALA A 40 22.05 20.72 0.50
N VAL A 41 21.52 21.59 -0.33
CA VAL A 41 20.33 22.42 0.00
C VAL A 41 19.13 21.51 0.22
N VAL A 42 18.85 20.63 -0.74
CA VAL A 42 17.72 19.71 -0.68
C VAL A 42 17.87 18.73 0.51
N ALA A 43 19.06 18.16 0.72
CA ALA A 43 19.30 17.24 1.83
C ALA A 43 19.17 17.95 3.19
N SER A 44 19.71 19.17 3.34
CA SER A 44 19.57 19.97 4.54
C SER A 44 18.11 20.21 4.92
N GLU A 45 17.29 20.59 3.95
CA GLU A 45 15.86 20.85 4.12
C GLU A 45 15.10 19.59 4.57
N ILE A 46 15.29 18.46 3.87
CA ILE A 46 14.59 17.21 4.16
C ILE A 46 15.06 16.59 5.50
N LEU A 47 16.36 16.62 5.76
CA LEU A 47 16.95 15.96 6.94
C LEU A 47 16.90 16.82 8.21
N GLY A 48 16.70 18.13 8.07
CA GLY A 48 16.79 19.08 9.18
C GLY A 48 18.22 19.24 9.73
N ILE A 49 19.25 19.09 8.87
CA ILE A 49 20.67 19.25 9.24
C ILE A 49 21.21 20.61 8.76
N THR A 50 22.29 21.08 9.39
CA THR A 50 22.87 22.38 9.12
C THR A 50 23.47 22.46 7.71
N LEU A 51 23.03 23.44 6.93
CA LEU A 51 23.68 23.81 5.67
C LEU A 51 24.90 24.69 5.96
N THR A 52 26.03 24.26 5.48
CA THR A 52 27.33 24.96 5.63
C THR A 52 27.95 25.26 4.25
N LYS A 53 29.12 25.86 4.22
CA LYS A 53 29.87 26.08 2.97
C LYS A 53 31.25 25.47 3.06
N ARG A 54 31.65 24.76 2.02
CA ARG A 54 33.00 24.25 1.86
C ARG A 54 33.84 25.23 1.06
N SER A 55 34.93 25.71 1.64
CA SER A 55 35.89 26.54 0.95
C SER A 55 36.58 25.75 -0.17
N ASN A 56 36.87 26.36 -1.30
CA ASN A 56 37.54 25.75 -2.45
C ASN A 56 36.82 24.52 -3.05
N GLY A 57 35.49 24.43 -2.91
CA GLY A 57 34.70 23.35 -3.49
C GLY A 57 34.22 23.60 -4.93
N GLY A 58 34.07 24.83 -5.33
CA GLY A 58 33.60 25.26 -6.65
C GLY A 58 34.69 25.37 -7.70
N ARG A 59 34.25 25.67 -8.93
CA ARG A 59 35.15 26.06 -10.02
C ARG A 59 35.83 27.41 -9.65
N ASN A 60 37.10 27.51 -9.86
CA ASN A 60 37.93 28.69 -9.47
C ASN A 60 38.09 28.92 -7.96
N GLY A 61 37.91 27.88 -7.11
CA GLY A 61 38.09 27.96 -5.68
C GLY A 61 36.96 28.65 -4.90
N GLU A 62 35.78 28.80 -5.51
CA GLU A 62 34.61 29.35 -4.85
C GLU A 62 34.05 28.42 -3.77
N PRO A 63 33.47 28.97 -2.68
CA PRO A 63 32.80 28.15 -1.70
C PRO A 63 31.51 27.55 -2.28
N VAL A 64 31.23 26.27 -1.95
CA VAL A 64 29.99 25.57 -2.34
C VAL A 64 29.20 25.17 -1.11
N GLU A 65 27.90 25.16 -1.24
CA GLU A 65 27.00 24.64 -0.21
C GLU A 65 27.36 23.18 0.12
N MET A 66 27.33 22.86 1.41
CA MET A 66 27.65 21.54 1.93
C MET A 66 26.73 21.21 3.10
N ALA A 67 26.26 20.00 3.13
CA ALA A 67 25.60 19.39 4.30
C ALA A 67 26.18 18.00 4.50
N GLY A 68 26.16 17.50 5.74
CA GLY A 68 26.68 16.17 6.01
C GLY A 68 26.29 15.66 7.38
N PHE A 69 26.43 14.35 7.54
CA PHE A 69 26.16 13.63 8.78
C PHE A 69 27.17 12.49 8.98
N PRO A 70 27.39 12.02 10.22
CA PRO A 70 28.30 10.92 10.50
C PRO A 70 27.91 9.65 9.73
N TYR A 71 28.89 8.93 9.16
CA TYR A 71 28.61 7.78 8.30
C TYR A 71 27.81 6.67 8.99
N HIS A 72 28.03 6.48 10.29
CA HIS A 72 27.29 5.49 11.08
C HIS A 72 25.81 5.85 11.30
N ALA A 73 25.39 7.06 10.94
CA ALA A 73 24.02 7.52 11.00
C ALA A 73 23.27 7.37 9.66
N LEU A 74 23.88 6.69 8.67
CA LEU A 74 23.26 6.47 7.36
C LEU A 74 21.86 5.87 7.47
N ASP A 75 21.71 4.84 8.32
CA ASP A 75 20.43 4.15 8.54
C ASP A 75 19.32 5.04 9.14
N THR A 76 19.70 6.18 9.73
CA THR A 76 18.75 7.17 10.26
C THR A 76 18.34 8.21 9.21
N TYR A 77 19.27 8.62 8.36
CA TYR A 77 19.05 9.72 7.41
C TYR A 77 18.63 9.28 6.02
N LEU A 78 19.15 8.16 5.51
CA LEU A 78 18.79 7.61 4.21
C LEU A 78 17.27 7.37 4.07
N PRO A 79 16.57 6.76 5.04
CA PRO A 79 15.11 6.57 4.95
C PRO A 79 14.33 7.86 4.78
N LYS A 80 14.77 8.97 5.37
CA LYS A 80 14.09 10.27 5.24
C LYS A 80 14.16 10.81 3.81
N LEU A 81 15.32 10.70 3.17
CA LEU A 81 15.52 11.12 1.77
C LEU A 81 14.66 10.27 0.83
N ILE A 82 14.67 8.96 1.01
CA ILE A 82 13.90 8.02 0.16
C ILE A 82 12.39 8.23 0.33
N ARG A 83 11.90 8.41 1.57
CA ARG A 83 10.48 8.70 1.82
C ARG A 83 10.04 10.06 1.27
N ALA A 84 10.96 11.01 1.15
CA ALA A 84 10.71 12.29 0.47
C ALA A 84 10.75 12.15 -1.07
N GLY A 85 10.79 10.94 -1.61
CA GLY A 85 10.79 10.68 -3.05
C GLY A 85 12.12 11.00 -3.74
N ARG A 86 13.25 10.99 -3.01
CA ARG A 86 14.56 11.29 -3.61
C ARG A 86 15.34 10.02 -3.92
N ARG A 87 16.02 10.01 -5.06
CA ARG A 87 17.00 8.99 -5.41
C ARG A 87 18.32 9.37 -4.73
N VAL A 88 19.02 8.40 -4.17
CA VAL A 88 20.24 8.62 -3.41
C VAL A 88 21.35 7.72 -3.91
N ALA A 89 22.47 8.30 -4.32
CA ALA A 89 23.69 7.58 -4.69
C ALA A 89 24.64 7.57 -3.50
N ILE A 90 24.90 6.39 -2.94
CA ILE A 90 25.87 6.19 -1.86
C ILE A 90 27.23 5.98 -2.49
N CYS A 91 28.19 6.84 -2.14
CA CYS A 91 29.53 6.81 -2.68
C CYS A 91 30.53 6.57 -1.55
N ASP A 92 31.13 5.36 -1.52
CA ASP A 92 32.10 4.95 -0.52
C ASP A 92 33.53 4.95 -1.01
N GLN A 93 34.46 4.84 -0.04
CA GLN A 93 35.87 4.66 -0.28
C GLN A 93 36.13 3.22 -0.70
N LEU A 94 36.73 3.02 -1.88
CA LEU A 94 37.04 1.68 -2.44
C LEU A 94 38.41 1.14 -1.98
N GLU A 95 39.17 1.99 -1.28
CA GLU A 95 40.53 1.70 -0.81
C GLU A 95 40.68 2.06 0.66
N ASP A 96 41.47 1.32 1.41
CA ASP A 96 41.76 1.66 2.81
C ASP A 96 42.61 2.95 2.86
N PRO A 97 42.08 4.02 3.55
CA PRO A 97 42.82 5.26 3.70
C PRO A 97 44.19 5.12 4.37
N LYS A 98 44.39 4.09 5.21
CA LYS A 98 45.67 3.83 5.91
C LYS A 98 46.74 3.26 5.02
N LEU A 99 46.33 2.60 3.92
CA LEU A 99 47.25 1.94 2.99
C LEU A 99 47.58 2.81 1.76
N THR A 100 46.81 3.89 1.54
CA THR A 100 46.90 4.69 0.32
C THR A 100 47.67 5.99 0.59
N LYS A 101 48.79 6.18 -0.15
CA LYS A 101 49.60 7.41 -0.06
C LYS A 101 49.09 8.57 -0.92
N THR A 102 48.07 8.30 -1.74
CA THR A 102 47.43 9.28 -2.66
C THR A 102 45.98 9.52 -2.23
N LEU A 103 45.22 10.28 -3.04
CA LEU A 103 43.81 10.46 -2.82
C LEU A 103 43.05 9.13 -2.90
N VAL A 104 42.35 8.74 -1.84
CA VAL A 104 41.53 7.54 -1.78
C VAL A 104 40.51 7.54 -2.91
N LYS A 105 40.47 6.45 -3.66
CA LYS A 105 39.52 6.28 -4.74
C LYS A 105 38.13 6.00 -4.17
N ARG A 106 37.12 6.67 -4.71
CA ARG A 106 35.72 6.52 -4.34
C ARG A 106 34.91 6.07 -5.53
N GLY A 107 33.84 5.35 -5.25
CA GLY A 107 32.89 4.89 -6.26
C GLY A 107 31.50 4.80 -5.70
N ILE A 108 30.51 4.81 -6.56
CA ILE A 108 29.13 4.57 -6.19
C ILE A 108 29.00 3.08 -5.85
N THR A 109 28.69 2.80 -4.59
CA THR A 109 28.49 1.43 -4.07
C THR A 109 27.04 1.02 -4.15
N GLU A 110 26.12 1.99 -4.07
CA GLU A 110 24.69 1.72 -4.12
C GLU A 110 23.93 2.94 -4.65
N LEU A 111 22.89 2.69 -5.46
CA LEU A 111 21.88 3.68 -5.85
C LEU A 111 20.54 3.23 -5.25
N VAL A 112 20.10 3.94 -4.22
CA VAL A 112 18.83 3.65 -3.55
C VAL A 112 17.75 4.57 -4.10
N THR A 113 16.62 3.99 -4.51
CA THR A 113 15.46 4.72 -5.01
C THR A 113 14.20 4.32 -4.24
N PRO A 114 13.11 5.10 -4.31
CA PRO A 114 11.87 4.74 -3.63
C PRO A 114 11.35 3.34 -3.99
N GLY A 115 11.47 2.93 -5.25
CA GLY A 115 11.04 1.61 -5.73
C GLY A 115 12.08 0.50 -5.54
N VAL A 116 13.36 0.85 -5.32
CA VAL A 116 14.46 -0.11 -5.20
C VAL A 116 15.18 0.08 -3.87
N SER A 117 14.67 -0.56 -2.83
CA SER A 117 15.27 -0.55 -1.50
C SER A 117 15.15 -1.92 -0.85
N MET A 118 16.23 -2.37 -0.22
CA MET A 118 16.27 -3.57 0.63
C MET A 118 16.58 -3.23 2.08
N ASN A 119 16.65 -1.95 2.42
CA ASN A 119 16.94 -1.48 3.77
C ASN A 119 15.66 -1.52 4.62
N ASP A 120 15.63 -2.31 5.68
CA ASP A 120 14.48 -2.49 6.57
C ASP A 120 13.99 -1.18 7.19
N ASN A 121 14.87 -0.18 7.38
CA ASN A 121 14.48 1.13 7.92
C ASN A 121 13.71 2.00 6.88
N VAL A 122 13.87 1.70 5.59
CA VAL A 122 13.12 2.34 4.50
C VAL A 122 11.78 1.66 4.28
N LEU A 123 11.76 0.32 4.34
CA LEU A 123 10.62 -0.51 4.02
C LEU A 123 9.55 -0.46 5.11
N SER A 124 8.28 -0.43 4.71
CA SER A 124 7.17 -0.70 5.60
C SER A 124 7.09 -2.20 5.88
N TYR A 125 6.86 -2.55 7.14
CA TYR A 125 6.85 -3.94 7.61
C TYR A 125 5.71 -4.77 6.98
N LYS A 126 4.52 -4.17 6.89
CA LYS A 126 3.29 -4.82 6.41
C LYS A 126 2.92 -4.49 4.96
N GLU A 127 3.79 -3.82 4.21
CA GLU A 127 3.50 -3.38 2.84
C GLU A 127 4.59 -3.84 1.88
N ASN A 128 4.17 -4.08 0.63
CA ASN A 128 5.10 -4.26 -0.47
C ASN A 128 5.72 -2.92 -0.89
N ASN A 129 6.93 -2.98 -1.44
CA ASN A 129 7.64 -1.84 -2.00
C ASN A 129 7.80 -2.00 -3.51
N PHE A 130 6.70 -1.80 -4.25
CA PHE A 130 6.69 -2.04 -5.68
C PHE A 130 7.41 -0.94 -6.47
N LEU A 131 8.31 -1.39 -7.34
CA LEU A 131 8.76 -0.69 -8.54
C LEU A 131 7.82 -1.10 -9.68
N ALA A 132 7.31 -0.16 -10.45
CA ALA A 132 6.52 -0.46 -11.64
C ALA A 132 7.18 0.04 -12.92
N ALA A 133 6.86 -0.59 -14.05
CA ALA A 133 7.18 -0.06 -15.38
C ALA A 133 5.92 -0.10 -16.26
N VAL A 134 5.76 0.93 -17.08
CA VAL A 134 4.62 1.05 -17.99
C VAL A 134 5.12 1.23 -19.43
N HIS A 135 4.57 0.44 -20.35
CA HIS A 135 4.86 0.55 -21.77
C HIS A 135 3.57 0.78 -22.57
N PHE A 136 3.59 1.79 -23.43
CA PHE A 136 2.48 2.16 -24.30
C PHE A 136 2.70 1.69 -25.73
N ASN A 137 1.73 0.95 -26.29
CA ASN A 137 1.72 0.55 -27.68
C ASN A 137 0.30 0.74 -28.26
N LYS A 138 0.08 1.84 -28.97
CA LYS A 138 -1.23 2.24 -29.54
C LYS A 138 -2.32 2.22 -28.45
N ASN A 139 -3.27 1.27 -28.55
CA ASN A 139 -4.41 1.15 -27.64
C ASN A 139 -4.19 0.15 -26.51
N VAL A 140 -3.01 -0.47 -26.43
CA VAL A 140 -2.67 -1.47 -25.43
C VAL A 140 -1.54 -0.93 -24.56
N CYS A 141 -1.68 -1.10 -23.25
CA CYS A 141 -0.71 -0.70 -22.27
C CYS A 141 -0.25 -1.95 -21.49
N GLY A 142 1.07 -2.13 -21.38
CA GLY A 142 1.66 -3.16 -20.53
C GLY A 142 2.15 -2.56 -19.23
N VAL A 143 2.02 -3.30 -18.14
CA VAL A 143 2.53 -2.93 -16.83
C VAL A 143 3.20 -4.11 -16.16
N ALA A 144 4.28 -3.84 -15.45
CA ALA A 144 4.92 -4.82 -14.58
C ALA A 144 5.18 -4.20 -13.21
N PHE A 145 5.13 -5.02 -12.17
CA PHE A 145 5.39 -4.65 -10.78
C PHE A 145 6.41 -5.61 -10.18
N LEU A 146 7.42 -5.09 -9.53
CA LEU A 146 8.43 -5.87 -8.82
C LEU A 146 8.63 -5.31 -7.43
N ASP A 147 8.52 -6.16 -6.41
CA ASP A 147 9.03 -5.88 -5.07
C ASP A 147 10.37 -6.58 -4.90
N ILE A 148 11.46 -5.83 -5.00
CA ILE A 148 12.82 -6.38 -4.88
C ILE A 148 13.09 -6.95 -3.49
N SER A 149 12.39 -6.48 -2.45
CA SER A 149 12.59 -6.95 -1.08
C SER A 149 11.99 -8.34 -0.83
N THR A 150 11.03 -8.77 -1.64
CA THR A 150 10.35 -10.07 -1.52
C THR A 150 10.58 -10.98 -2.72
N GLY A 151 11.01 -10.44 -3.86
CA GLY A 151 11.14 -11.15 -5.12
C GLY A 151 9.81 -11.34 -5.87
N GLU A 152 8.72 -10.70 -5.41
CA GLU A 152 7.42 -10.79 -6.09
C GLU A 152 7.44 -9.99 -7.38
N PHE A 153 7.23 -10.69 -8.51
CA PHE A 153 7.24 -10.11 -9.85
C PHE A 153 5.95 -10.42 -10.60
N LEU A 154 5.22 -9.37 -10.96
CA LEU A 154 3.89 -9.46 -11.57
C LEU A 154 3.87 -8.68 -12.88
N THR A 155 3.08 -9.15 -13.86
CA THR A 155 2.88 -8.43 -15.13
C THR A 155 1.45 -8.53 -15.62
N ALA A 156 1.01 -7.51 -16.35
CA ALA A 156 -0.29 -7.46 -16.99
C ALA A 156 -0.25 -6.64 -18.28
N GLU A 157 -1.25 -6.84 -19.11
CA GLU A 157 -1.46 -6.08 -20.34
C GLU A 157 -2.95 -5.84 -20.54
N GLY A 158 -3.35 -4.63 -20.98
CA GLY A 158 -4.73 -4.28 -21.20
C GLY A 158 -4.92 -2.84 -21.65
N THR A 159 -6.10 -2.28 -21.40
CA THR A 159 -6.40 -0.87 -21.66
C THR A 159 -5.68 0.04 -20.65
N SER A 160 -5.54 1.32 -20.99
CA SER A 160 -4.99 2.31 -20.04
C SER A 160 -5.79 2.38 -18.74
N GLU A 161 -7.12 2.22 -18.81
CA GLU A 161 -8.01 2.18 -17.63
C GLU A 161 -7.69 0.98 -16.71
N TYR A 162 -7.43 -0.19 -17.31
CA TYR A 162 -7.05 -1.37 -16.54
C TYR A 162 -5.70 -1.18 -15.86
N VAL A 163 -4.73 -0.58 -16.56
CA VAL A 163 -3.42 -0.28 -15.99
C VAL A 163 -3.50 0.80 -14.90
N ASP A 164 -4.34 1.87 -15.07
CA ASP A 164 -4.60 2.86 -14.01
C ASP A 164 -5.15 2.22 -12.74
N LYS A 165 -6.07 1.26 -12.90
CA LYS A 165 -6.60 0.48 -11.77
C LYS A 165 -5.49 -0.29 -11.06
N LEU A 166 -4.63 -1.01 -11.79
CA LEU A 166 -3.54 -1.76 -11.20
C LEU A 166 -2.52 -0.85 -10.50
N LEU A 167 -2.13 0.26 -11.12
CA LEU A 167 -1.27 1.27 -10.51
C LEU A 167 -1.88 1.84 -9.23
N GLY A 168 -3.19 2.08 -9.23
CA GLY A 168 -3.94 2.51 -8.03
C GLY A 168 -3.93 1.47 -6.91
N ASN A 169 -4.15 0.20 -7.24
CA ASN A 169 -4.24 -0.89 -6.28
C ASN A 169 -2.86 -1.28 -5.69
N PHE A 170 -1.84 -1.41 -6.53
CA PHE A 170 -0.48 -1.75 -6.09
C PHE A 170 0.26 -0.55 -5.50
N SER A 171 -0.14 0.68 -5.81
CA SER A 171 0.44 1.93 -5.29
C SER A 171 1.98 1.91 -5.33
N PRO A 172 2.59 1.71 -6.51
CA PRO A 172 4.04 1.59 -6.63
C PRO A 172 4.74 2.84 -6.11
N LYS A 173 5.90 2.64 -5.47
CA LYS A 173 6.71 3.73 -4.92
C LYS A 173 7.50 4.46 -6.00
N GLU A 174 7.70 3.81 -7.15
CA GLU A 174 8.38 4.39 -8.32
C GLU A 174 7.80 3.77 -9.59
N VAL A 175 7.62 4.57 -10.64
CA VAL A 175 7.10 4.12 -11.94
C VAL A 175 8.05 4.53 -13.05
N LEU A 176 8.46 3.54 -13.84
CA LEU A 176 9.33 3.71 -14.99
C LEU A 176 8.50 3.83 -16.27
N PHE A 177 8.85 4.75 -17.16
CA PHE A 177 8.25 4.84 -18.49
C PHE A 177 9.24 5.43 -19.49
N GLU A 178 8.88 5.35 -20.78
CA GLU A 178 9.70 5.76 -21.89
C GLU A 178 9.84 7.29 -21.98
N ARG A 179 11.06 7.79 -22.20
CA ARG A 179 11.37 9.19 -22.36
C ARG A 179 10.55 9.81 -23.51
N GLY A 180 10.03 11.00 -23.27
CA GLY A 180 9.15 11.73 -24.22
C GLY A 180 7.69 11.33 -24.16
N LYS A 181 7.30 10.35 -23.35
CA LYS A 181 5.88 9.94 -23.15
C LYS A 181 5.24 10.51 -21.88
N ARG A 182 5.87 11.50 -21.23
CA ARG A 182 5.38 12.11 -19.98
C ARG A 182 3.94 12.61 -20.08
N ASN A 183 3.60 13.36 -21.12
CA ASN A 183 2.25 13.89 -21.31
C ASN A 183 1.21 12.75 -21.47
N MET A 184 1.60 11.66 -22.12
CA MET A 184 0.74 10.47 -22.25
C MET A 184 0.57 9.77 -20.92
N PHE A 185 1.65 9.63 -20.14
CA PHE A 185 1.61 9.03 -18.81
C PHE A 185 0.74 9.83 -17.86
N GLU A 186 1.00 11.13 -17.73
CA GLU A 186 0.25 12.03 -16.84
C GLU A 186 -1.21 12.18 -17.27
N GLY A 187 -1.50 12.17 -18.56
CA GLY A 187 -2.87 12.22 -19.09
C GLY A 187 -3.71 10.97 -18.78
N ASN A 188 -3.08 9.78 -18.68
CA ASN A 188 -3.78 8.54 -18.34
C ASN A 188 -3.80 8.24 -16.84
N PHE A 189 -2.72 8.54 -16.10
CA PHE A 189 -2.51 8.06 -14.73
C PHE A 189 -2.35 9.18 -13.70
N GLY A 190 -2.29 10.45 -14.14
CA GLY A 190 -2.11 11.62 -13.28
C GLY A 190 -0.64 11.82 -12.84
N THR A 191 -0.44 12.79 -11.94
CA THR A 191 0.89 13.25 -11.49
C THR A 191 1.30 12.76 -10.10
N LYS A 192 0.52 11.89 -9.48
CA LYS A 192 0.70 11.45 -8.09
C LYS A 192 1.86 10.47 -7.87
N PHE A 193 2.38 9.86 -8.93
CA PHE A 193 3.43 8.86 -8.83
C PHE A 193 4.82 9.50 -8.87
N PHE A 194 5.75 8.94 -8.11
CA PHE A 194 7.16 9.21 -8.34
C PHE A 194 7.60 8.49 -9.62
N THR A 195 8.08 9.25 -10.61
CA THR A 195 8.34 8.72 -11.95
C THR A 195 9.78 8.88 -12.37
N PHE A 196 10.26 7.93 -13.18
CA PHE A 196 11.58 8.01 -13.80
C PHE A 196 11.51 7.61 -15.28
N GLU A 197 12.10 8.46 -16.14
CA GLU A 197 12.11 8.24 -17.58
C GLU A 197 13.36 7.49 -18.02
N LEU A 198 13.17 6.45 -18.81
CA LEU A 198 14.23 5.69 -19.44
C LEU A 198 14.26 5.92 -20.95
N ASP A 199 15.43 5.76 -21.55
CA ASP A 199 15.60 5.88 -23.00
C ASP A 199 14.76 4.85 -23.78
N ASP A 200 14.31 5.21 -24.96
CA ASP A 200 13.42 4.42 -25.84
C ASP A 200 13.97 3.04 -26.19
N TRP A 201 15.29 2.90 -26.36
CA TRP A 201 15.92 1.62 -26.68
C TRP A 201 15.73 0.54 -25.60
N VAL A 202 15.47 0.95 -24.35
CA VAL A 202 15.18 0.02 -23.23
C VAL A 202 13.83 -0.66 -23.44
N PHE A 203 12.87 -0.01 -24.13
CA PHE A 203 11.51 -0.50 -24.37
C PHE A 203 11.39 -1.37 -25.62
N SER A 204 12.41 -2.13 -25.96
CA SER A 204 12.44 -3.05 -27.09
C SER A 204 11.90 -4.43 -26.70
N GLU A 205 10.88 -4.94 -27.43
CA GLU A 205 10.30 -6.29 -27.20
C GLU A 205 11.37 -7.38 -27.29
N ARG A 206 12.27 -7.28 -28.26
CA ARG A 206 13.35 -8.25 -28.44
C ARG A 206 14.31 -8.25 -27.25
N SER A 207 14.80 -7.08 -26.86
CA SER A 207 15.74 -6.94 -25.72
C SER A 207 15.10 -7.40 -24.41
N ALA A 208 13.83 -7.03 -24.18
CA ALA A 208 13.08 -7.44 -23.01
C ALA A 208 12.90 -8.95 -22.92
N THR A 209 12.52 -9.59 -24.05
CA THR A 209 12.36 -11.04 -24.13
C THR A 209 13.70 -11.77 -23.88
N GLU A 210 14.78 -11.37 -24.56
CA GLU A 210 16.10 -11.97 -24.37
C GLU A 210 16.56 -11.86 -22.90
N LYS A 211 16.30 -10.73 -22.26
CA LYS A 211 16.64 -10.49 -20.86
C LYS A 211 15.86 -11.38 -19.89
N LEU A 212 14.54 -11.51 -20.07
CA LEU A 212 13.72 -12.39 -19.24
C LEU A 212 14.12 -13.86 -19.42
N LEU A 213 14.37 -14.32 -20.66
CA LEU A 213 14.83 -15.68 -20.94
C LEU A 213 16.16 -15.99 -20.26
N LYS A 214 17.09 -15.02 -20.30
CA LYS A 214 18.41 -15.14 -19.65
C LYS A 214 18.29 -15.15 -18.13
N HIS A 215 17.45 -14.25 -17.56
CA HIS A 215 17.29 -14.11 -16.12
C HIS A 215 16.66 -15.36 -15.49
N PHE A 216 15.62 -15.92 -16.11
CA PHE A 216 14.93 -17.11 -15.62
C PHE A 216 15.56 -18.42 -16.12
N GLU A 217 16.61 -18.36 -16.91
CA GLU A 217 17.32 -19.53 -17.50
C GLU A 217 16.39 -20.47 -18.27
N VAL A 218 15.42 -19.90 -19.00
CA VAL A 218 14.40 -20.65 -19.73
C VAL A 218 14.49 -20.42 -21.25
N LYS A 219 14.00 -21.39 -22.04
CA LYS A 219 14.00 -21.29 -23.50
C LYS A 219 12.79 -20.49 -24.06
N ASN A 220 11.73 -20.36 -23.30
CA ASN A 220 10.54 -19.59 -23.66
C ASN A 220 9.77 -19.17 -22.40
N LEU A 221 8.85 -18.22 -22.56
CA LEU A 221 8.05 -17.65 -21.46
C LEU A 221 6.69 -18.33 -21.28
N LYS A 222 6.39 -19.40 -22.02
CA LYS A 222 5.10 -20.10 -21.94
C LYS A 222 4.82 -20.70 -20.58
N GLY A 223 5.87 -21.20 -19.90
CA GLY A 223 5.72 -21.76 -18.55
C GLY A 223 5.23 -20.75 -17.51
N PHE A 224 5.45 -19.46 -17.74
CA PHE A 224 4.93 -18.38 -16.90
C PHE A 224 3.56 -17.84 -17.36
N GLY A 225 3.03 -18.32 -18.50
CA GLY A 225 1.75 -17.86 -19.04
C GLY A 225 1.72 -16.42 -19.57
N ILE A 226 2.89 -15.84 -19.89
CA ILE A 226 3.05 -14.44 -20.31
C ILE A 226 3.48 -14.26 -21.77
N ASP A 227 3.70 -15.32 -22.51
CA ASP A 227 4.27 -15.31 -23.87
C ASP A 227 3.42 -14.51 -24.88
N HIS A 228 2.14 -14.31 -24.62
CA HIS A 228 1.23 -13.53 -25.45
C HIS A 228 1.15 -12.04 -25.03
N LEU A 229 1.69 -11.65 -23.85
CA LEU A 229 1.64 -10.30 -23.29
C LEU A 229 2.80 -9.44 -23.80
N LYS A 230 2.78 -9.00 -25.05
CA LYS A 230 3.90 -8.29 -25.66
C LYS A 230 4.30 -7.02 -24.91
N CYS A 231 3.33 -6.18 -24.58
CA CYS A 231 3.59 -4.95 -23.83
C CYS A 231 3.96 -5.25 -22.35
N GLY A 232 3.38 -6.30 -21.77
CA GLY A 232 3.72 -6.78 -20.43
C GLY A 232 5.15 -7.31 -20.36
N ILE A 233 5.61 -8.05 -21.39
CA ILE A 233 7.00 -8.50 -21.51
C ILE A 233 7.95 -7.31 -21.59
N VAL A 234 7.64 -6.28 -22.39
CA VAL A 234 8.47 -5.08 -22.48
C VAL A 234 8.58 -4.40 -21.11
N ALA A 235 7.46 -4.16 -20.44
CA ALA A 235 7.46 -3.55 -19.11
C ALA A 235 8.28 -4.37 -18.11
N SER A 236 8.17 -5.69 -18.13
CA SER A 236 8.95 -6.60 -17.27
C SER A 236 10.45 -6.55 -17.54
N GLY A 237 10.83 -6.55 -18.82
CA GLY A 237 12.23 -6.43 -19.23
C GLY A 237 12.85 -5.09 -18.86
N VAL A 238 12.07 -4.01 -18.93
CA VAL A 238 12.47 -2.65 -18.48
C VAL A 238 12.85 -2.66 -17.00
N ILE A 239 12.07 -3.31 -16.15
CA ILE A 239 12.39 -3.43 -14.72
C ILE A 239 13.73 -4.12 -14.51
N LEU A 240 13.95 -5.27 -15.16
CA LEU A 240 15.23 -6.00 -15.04
C LEU A 240 16.41 -5.17 -15.58
N GLN A 241 16.21 -4.44 -16.69
CA GLN A 241 17.22 -3.52 -17.23
C GLN A 241 17.56 -2.40 -16.26
N TYR A 242 16.54 -1.80 -15.63
CA TYR A 242 16.71 -0.75 -14.65
C TYR A 242 17.51 -1.22 -13.43
N LEU A 243 17.27 -2.43 -12.96
CA LEU A 243 18.01 -3.00 -11.82
C LEU A 243 19.49 -3.29 -12.13
N GLU A 244 19.84 -3.57 -13.39
CA GLU A 244 21.24 -3.80 -13.77
C GLU A 244 22.06 -2.50 -13.87
N MET A 245 21.41 -1.36 -14.17
CA MET A 245 22.11 -0.08 -14.33
C MET A 245 22.88 0.39 -13.10
N PRO A 246 22.43 0.22 -11.85
CA PRO A 246 23.12 0.69 -10.65
C PRO A 246 23.88 -0.39 -9.88
N GLN A 247 24.49 -1.39 -10.49
CA GLN A 247 25.25 -2.47 -9.83
C GLN A 247 24.44 -3.41 -8.90
N HIS A 248 23.12 -3.47 -9.01
CA HIS A 248 22.33 -4.52 -8.38
C HIS A 248 22.48 -5.85 -9.15
N SER A 249 23.70 -6.33 -9.26
CA SER A 249 24.05 -7.51 -10.08
C SER A 249 23.53 -8.83 -9.55
N GLN A 250 23.01 -8.85 -8.32
CA GLN A 250 22.53 -10.07 -7.67
C GLN A 250 21.01 -9.99 -7.44
N ILE A 251 20.23 -10.39 -8.43
CA ILE A 251 18.75 -10.46 -8.40
C ILE A 251 18.23 -11.89 -8.50
N GLY A 252 19.05 -12.88 -8.09
CA GLY A 252 18.74 -14.30 -8.18
C GLY A 252 17.53 -14.78 -7.37
N HIS A 253 17.06 -13.98 -6.42
CA HIS A 253 15.83 -14.26 -5.68
C HIS A 253 14.55 -13.98 -6.46
N ILE A 254 14.61 -13.29 -7.59
CA ILE A 254 13.48 -13.13 -8.51
C ILE A 254 13.42 -14.41 -9.35
N THR A 255 12.77 -15.43 -8.81
CA THR A 255 12.77 -16.79 -9.40
C THR A 255 11.63 -17.04 -10.37
N SER A 256 10.62 -16.19 -10.38
CA SER A 256 9.43 -16.34 -11.22
C SER A 256 8.76 -15.00 -11.52
N ILE A 257 7.98 -15.00 -12.59
CA ILE A 257 7.08 -13.90 -12.93
C ILE A 257 5.66 -14.45 -13.11
N SER A 258 4.67 -13.75 -12.57
CA SER A 258 3.28 -14.17 -12.62
C SER A 258 2.43 -13.16 -13.39
N ARG A 259 1.47 -13.68 -14.17
CA ARG A 259 0.47 -12.87 -14.83
C ARG A 259 -0.62 -12.47 -13.85
N ILE A 260 -1.05 -11.20 -13.87
CA ILE A 260 -2.27 -10.75 -13.20
C ILE A 260 -3.44 -11.06 -14.13
N GLU A 261 -4.25 -12.05 -13.78
CA GLU A 261 -5.41 -12.47 -14.56
C GLU A 261 -6.66 -11.70 -14.11
N GLU A 262 -7.08 -10.70 -14.90
CA GLU A 262 -8.28 -9.90 -14.59
C GLU A 262 -9.55 -10.79 -14.47
N GLU A 263 -9.59 -11.88 -15.20
CA GLU A 263 -10.73 -12.79 -15.25
C GLU A 263 -10.96 -13.56 -13.95
N ARG A 264 -9.94 -13.74 -13.12
CA ARG A 264 -10.00 -14.50 -11.84
C ARG A 264 -10.50 -13.69 -10.67
N TYR A 265 -10.50 -12.36 -10.77
CA TYR A 265 -10.74 -11.48 -9.64
C TYR A 265 -11.91 -10.54 -9.86
N VAL A 266 -12.58 -10.21 -8.76
CA VAL A 266 -13.60 -9.16 -8.75
C VAL A 266 -12.97 -7.83 -9.11
N ARG A 267 -13.59 -7.13 -10.04
CA ARG A 267 -13.12 -5.81 -10.44
C ARG A 267 -13.56 -4.77 -9.42
N LEU A 268 -12.59 -4.15 -8.78
CA LEU A 268 -12.73 -2.99 -7.91
C LEU A 268 -12.03 -1.81 -8.59
N ASP A 269 -12.69 -0.68 -8.76
CA ASP A 269 -12.04 0.53 -9.23
C ASP A 269 -11.44 1.34 -8.06
N LYS A 270 -10.62 2.34 -8.36
CA LYS A 270 -9.96 3.18 -7.35
C LYS A 270 -10.95 3.93 -6.45
N PHE A 271 -12.12 4.25 -6.99
CA PHE A 271 -13.17 4.92 -6.24
C PHE A 271 -13.80 3.97 -5.22
N THR A 272 -14.10 2.74 -5.64
CA THR A 272 -14.65 1.69 -4.76
C THR A 272 -13.68 1.35 -3.62
N VAL A 273 -12.39 1.17 -3.91
CA VAL A 273 -11.38 0.90 -2.87
C VAL A 273 -11.35 2.02 -1.82
N ARG A 274 -11.41 3.29 -2.27
CA ARG A 274 -11.45 4.47 -1.39
C ARG A 274 -12.78 4.58 -0.65
N ASN A 275 -13.90 4.53 -1.37
CA ASN A 275 -15.23 4.77 -0.80
C ASN A 275 -15.67 3.72 0.23
N LEU A 276 -15.20 2.48 0.07
CA LEU A 276 -15.40 1.41 1.05
C LEU A 276 -14.34 1.38 2.15
N GLU A 277 -13.35 2.29 2.11
CA GLU A 277 -12.25 2.35 3.09
C GLU A 277 -11.58 0.98 3.29
N LEU A 278 -11.23 0.31 2.17
CA LEU A 278 -10.74 -1.06 2.22
C LEU A 278 -9.38 -1.19 2.92
N LEU A 279 -8.43 -0.31 2.59
CA LEU A 279 -7.07 -0.35 3.11
C LEU A 279 -6.77 0.73 4.15
N ASN A 280 -7.31 1.93 3.94
CA ASN A 280 -7.08 3.09 4.79
C ASN A 280 -8.40 3.80 5.06
N SER A 281 -8.56 4.39 6.24
CA SER A 281 -9.68 5.28 6.53
C SER A 281 -9.51 6.63 5.82
N MET A 282 -10.61 7.27 5.47
CA MET A 282 -10.63 8.66 4.98
C MET A 282 -10.49 9.70 6.11
N VAL A 283 -10.67 9.26 7.36
CA VAL A 283 -10.55 10.11 8.55
C VAL A 283 -9.29 9.68 9.32
N ASP A 284 -8.49 10.66 9.72
CA ASP A 284 -7.30 10.42 10.54
C ASP A 284 -7.69 9.73 11.86
N GLY A 285 -7.05 8.60 12.13
CA GLY A 285 -7.34 7.78 13.32
C GLY A 285 -8.57 6.87 13.21
N GLY A 286 -9.31 6.89 12.09
CA GLY A 286 -10.40 5.95 11.83
C GLY A 286 -9.91 4.57 11.39
N ASN A 287 -10.78 3.56 11.48
CA ASN A 287 -10.51 2.20 11.03
C ASN A 287 -10.89 1.98 9.55
N SER A 288 -10.23 0.99 8.94
CA SER A 288 -10.53 0.47 7.61
C SER A 288 -10.98 -0.98 7.70
N LEU A 289 -11.45 -1.56 6.58
CA LEU A 289 -11.72 -3.01 6.54
C LEU A 289 -10.46 -3.81 6.89
N LEU A 290 -9.31 -3.45 6.32
CA LEU A 290 -8.02 -4.09 6.65
C LEU A 290 -7.74 -4.01 8.15
N GLY A 291 -7.93 -2.85 8.79
CA GLY A 291 -7.72 -2.68 10.23
C GLY A 291 -8.59 -3.59 11.10
N VAL A 292 -9.77 -3.97 10.60
CA VAL A 292 -10.67 -4.91 11.28
C VAL A 292 -10.26 -6.36 11.09
N ILE A 293 -9.92 -6.78 9.86
CA ILE A 293 -9.71 -8.19 9.52
C ILE A 293 -8.26 -8.65 9.56
N ASP A 294 -7.28 -7.74 9.59
CA ASP A 294 -5.86 -8.10 9.69
C ASP A 294 -5.47 -8.39 11.15
N ARG A 295 -5.42 -9.68 11.46
CA ARG A 295 -4.85 -10.26 12.70
C ARG A 295 -3.68 -11.17 12.36
N THR A 296 -3.06 -10.97 11.19
CA THR A 296 -1.91 -11.76 10.77
C THR A 296 -0.73 -11.58 11.71
N ILE A 297 -0.03 -12.69 11.94
CA ILE A 297 1.12 -12.78 12.84
C ILE A 297 2.39 -12.39 12.10
N THR A 298 2.50 -12.83 10.84
CA THR A 298 3.71 -12.63 10.03
C THR A 298 3.59 -11.44 9.09
N PRO A 299 4.71 -10.76 8.75
CA PRO A 299 4.71 -9.71 7.74
C PRO A 299 4.26 -10.19 6.36
N MET A 300 4.62 -11.42 6.00
CA MET A 300 4.21 -12.07 4.74
C MET A 300 2.69 -12.21 4.66
N GLY A 301 2.05 -12.66 5.74
CA GLY A 301 0.60 -12.74 5.87
C GLY A 301 -0.06 -11.38 5.73
N ALA A 302 0.47 -10.33 6.38
CA ALA A 302 -0.07 -8.98 6.29
C ALA A 302 -0.02 -8.43 4.86
N ARG A 303 1.09 -8.64 4.13
CA ARG A 303 1.20 -8.25 2.71
C ARG A 303 0.20 -9.01 1.83
N LEU A 304 0.06 -10.31 2.06
CA LEU A 304 -0.90 -11.15 1.34
C LEU A 304 -2.35 -10.76 1.63
N MET A 305 -2.68 -10.41 2.89
CA MET A 305 -4.01 -9.93 3.30
C MET A 305 -4.44 -8.70 2.52
N ARG A 306 -3.56 -7.69 2.41
CA ARG A 306 -3.80 -6.49 1.60
C ARG A 306 -4.11 -6.84 0.15
N ARG A 307 -3.37 -7.79 -0.42
CA ARG A 307 -3.60 -8.26 -1.79
C ARG A 307 -4.92 -8.98 -1.94
N TRP A 308 -5.32 -9.84 -1.00
CA TRP A 308 -6.61 -10.54 -1.07
C TRP A 308 -7.80 -9.59 -1.02
N ILE A 309 -7.71 -8.51 -0.23
CA ILE A 309 -8.76 -7.47 -0.19
C ILE A 309 -8.90 -6.75 -1.54
N LEU A 310 -7.78 -6.45 -2.20
CA LEU A 310 -7.79 -5.74 -3.49
C LEU A 310 -8.14 -6.63 -4.68
N PHE A 311 -7.95 -7.94 -4.53
CA PHE A 311 -8.18 -8.95 -5.55
C PHE A 311 -9.07 -10.08 -5.02
N PRO A 312 -10.36 -9.82 -4.69
CA PRO A 312 -11.29 -10.85 -4.26
C PRO A 312 -11.51 -11.86 -5.39
N LEU A 313 -11.71 -13.12 -5.02
CA LEU A 313 -11.90 -14.20 -5.96
C LEU A 313 -13.31 -14.16 -6.58
N LYS A 314 -13.42 -14.60 -7.82
CA LYS A 314 -14.68 -14.62 -8.57
C LYS A 314 -15.18 -16.05 -8.86
N ASP A 315 -14.35 -17.05 -8.53
CA ASP A 315 -14.67 -18.45 -8.73
C ASP A 315 -15.12 -19.12 -7.40
N GLU A 316 -16.20 -19.90 -7.46
CA GLU A 316 -16.81 -20.55 -6.29
C GLU A 316 -15.85 -21.49 -5.58
N LYS A 317 -15.15 -22.35 -6.32
CA LYS A 317 -14.29 -23.39 -5.74
C LYS A 317 -13.15 -22.82 -4.87
N PRO A 318 -12.29 -21.90 -5.35
CA PRO A 318 -11.22 -21.38 -4.52
C PRO A 318 -11.71 -20.51 -3.36
N VAL A 319 -12.89 -19.91 -3.44
CA VAL A 319 -13.50 -19.22 -2.29
C VAL A 319 -13.92 -20.24 -1.23
N ASN A 320 -14.64 -21.30 -1.63
CA ASN A 320 -15.06 -22.34 -0.70
C ASN A 320 -13.87 -23.07 -0.07
N GLU A 321 -12.78 -23.34 -0.82
CA GLU A 321 -11.54 -23.92 -0.27
C GLU A 321 -10.95 -23.04 0.88
N ARG A 322 -11.04 -21.72 0.78
CA ARG A 322 -10.62 -20.81 1.89
C ARG A 322 -11.59 -20.90 3.07
N LEU A 323 -12.89 -20.85 2.79
CA LEU A 323 -13.93 -20.96 3.82
C LEU A 323 -13.86 -22.29 4.57
N ASP A 324 -13.54 -23.40 3.90
CA ASP A 324 -13.37 -24.72 4.51
C ASP A 324 -12.21 -24.72 5.51
N VAL A 325 -11.07 -24.14 5.16
CA VAL A 325 -9.92 -24.01 6.07
C VAL A 325 -10.24 -23.09 7.26
N VAL A 326 -10.95 -21.97 7.03
CA VAL A 326 -11.40 -21.10 8.13
C VAL A 326 -12.32 -21.85 9.09
N ASP A 327 -13.27 -22.65 8.55
CA ASP A 327 -14.17 -23.50 9.35
C ASP A 327 -13.39 -24.59 10.11
N TYR A 328 -12.35 -25.16 9.51
CA TYR A 328 -11.47 -26.12 10.15
C TYR A 328 -10.78 -25.52 11.38
N PHE A 329 -10.23 -24.32 11.29
CA PHE A 329 -9.66 -23.58 12.44
C PHE A 329 -10.68 -23.33 13.55
N PHE A 330 -11.96 -23.18 13.18
CA PHE A 330 -13.04 -23.03 14.15
C PHE A 330 -13.33 -24.31 14.93
N ARG A 331 -13.30 -25.45 14.23
CA ARG A 331 -13.66 -26.77 14.79
C ARG A 331 -12.52 -27.42 15.57
N GLU A 332 -11.27 -27.08 15.22
CA GLU A 332 -10.06 -27.71 15.76
C GLU A 332 -9.19 -26.68 16.50
N PRO A 333 -9.53 -26.34 17.77
CA PRO A 333 -8.81 -25.32 18.53
C PRO A 333 -7.33 -25.65 18.75
N GLU A 334 -7.00 -26.95 18.98
CA GLU A 334 -5.62 -27.40 19.19
C GLU A 334 -4.75 -27.17 17.93
N PHE A 335 -5.33 -27.46 16.75
CA PHE A 335 -4.68 -27.16 15.47
C PHE A 335 -4.45 -25.66 15.29
N LYS A 336 -5.47 -24.84 15.60
CA LYS A 336 -5.38 -23.38 15.54
C LYS A 336 -4.27 -22.84 16.43
N GLU A 337 -4.18 -23.30 17.67
CA GLU A 337 -3.17 -22.87 18.63
C GLU A 337 -1.77 -23.29 18.18
N LEU A 338 -1.58 -24.55 17.75
CA LEU A 338 -0.31 -25.01 17.20
C LEU A 338 0.16 -24.15 16.04
N ILE A 339 -0.70 -23.89 15.04
CA ILE A 339 -0.33 -23.04 13.89
C ILE A 339 0.04 -21.63 14.34
N SER A 340 -0.75 -21.04 15.24
CA SER A 340 -0.49 -19.71 15.80
C SER A 340 0.88 -19.64 16.48
N ASP A 341 1.20 -20.60 17.35
CA ASP A 341 2.47 -20.63 18.08
C ASP A 341 3.66 -20.76 17.15
N GLN A 342 3.56 -21.63 16.15
CA GLN A 342 4.64 -21.80 15.18
C GLN A 342 4.82 -20.55 14.30
N LEU A 343 3.74 -19.87 13.89
CA LEU A 343 3.82 -18.62 13.13
C LEU A 343 4.48 -17.48 13.93
N HIS A 344 4.33 -17.43 15.25
CA HIS A 344 5.03 -16.45 16.09
C HIS A 344 6.54 -16.62 16.10
N LEU A 345 7.05 -17.82 15.82
CA LEU A 345 8.48 -18.09 15.70
C LEU A 345 9.04 -17.67 14.32
N MET A 346 8.16 -17.44 13.35
CA MET A 346 8.55 -17.07 12.00
C MET A 346 8.95 -15.60 11.91
N GLY A 347 10.05 -15.32 11.26
CA GLY A 347 10.37 -13.97 10.82
C GLY A 347 9.77 -13.65 9.45
N ASP A 348 10.33 -12.68 8.77
CA ASP A 348 9.98 -12.35 7.38
C ASP A 348 10.81 -13.19 6.40
N LEU A 349 10.37 -14.42 6.12
CA LEU A 349 11.10 -15.36 5.26
C LEU A 349 11.32 -14.80 3.85
N GLU A 350 10.34 -14.06 3.30
CA GLU A 350 10.47 -13.47 1.97
C GLU A 350 11.64 -12.47 1.93
N ARG A 351 11.72 -11.57 2.92
CA ARG A 351 12.79 -10.57 2.97
C ARG A 351 14.14 -11.16 3.37
N ILE A 352 14.15 -12.14 4.28
CA ILE A 352 15.39 -12.81 4.68
C ILE A 352 16.03 -13.52 3.48
N ILE A 353 15.24 -14.29 2.72
CA ILE A 353 15.79 -15.04 1.59
C ILE A 353 16.21 -14.12 0.43
N SER A 354 15.55 -12.99 0.25
CA SER A 354 15.97 -11.97 -0.69
C SER A 354 17.33 -11.37 -0.32
N LYS A 355 17.57 -11.08 0.98
CA LYS A 355 18.88 -10.62 1.47
C LYS A 355 19.99 -11.67 1.27
N VAL A 356 19.66 -12.96 1.41
CA VAL A 356 20.60 -14.07 1.12
C VAL A 356 21.10 -13.97 -0.31
N SER A 357 20.19 -13.85 -1.27
CA SER A 357 20.53 -13.82 -2.70
C SER A 357 21.40 -12.62 -3.11
N VAL A 358 21.26 -11.50 -2.41
CA VAL A 358 22.09 -10.30 -2.66
C VAL A 358 23.32 -10.23 -1.74
N GLY A 359 23.58 -11.24 -0.92
CA GLY A 359 24.74 -11.29 -0.02
C GLY A 359 24.70 -10.27 1.12
N ARG A 360 23.52 -9.77 1.50
CA ARG A 360 23.30 -8.76 2.56
C ARG A 360 22.63 -9.30 3.81
N VAL A 361 22.49 -10.62 3.92
CA VAL A 361 21.91 -11.27 5.07
C VAL A 361 22.85 -11.16 6.28
N SER A 362 22.33 -10.83 7.44
CA SER A 362 23.11 -10.80 8.69
C SER A 362 23.15 -12.18 9.35
N PRO A 363 24.15 -12.46 10.20
CA PRO A 363 24.18 -13.71 10.98
C PRO A 363 22.94 -13.95 11.82
N ARG A 364 22.31 -12.89 12.36
CA ARG A 364 21.05 -12.99 13.09
C ARG A 364 19.87 -13.34 12.20
N ASP A 365 19.80 -12.80 10.96
CA ASP A 365 18.78 -13.20 9.99
C ASP A 365 18.90 -14.70 9.64
N VAL A 366 20.14 -15.23 9.54
CA VAL A 366 20.39 -16.66 9.27
C VAL A 366 19.93 -17.53 10.45
N VAL A 367 20.15 -17.10 11.68
CA VAL A 367 19.61 -17.79 12.88
C VAL A 367 18.08 -17.73 12.90
N GLN A 368 17.49 -16.58 12.57
CA GLN A 368 16.03 -16.45 12.46
C GLN A 368 15.47 -17.38 11.39
N LEU A 369 16.14 -17.50 10.25
CA LEU A 369 15.77 -18.47 9.20
C LEU A 369 15.82 -19.91 9.71
N LYS A 370 16.87 -20.31 10.47
CA LYS A 370 16.94 -21.62 11.12
C LYS A 370 15.72 -21.90 11.99
N VAL A 371 15.37 -20.94 12.87
CA VAL A 371 14.20 -21.06 13.76
C VAL A 371 12.91 -21.23 12.97
N ALA A 372 12.74 -20.43 11.91
CA ALA A 372 11.57 -20.51 11.03
C ALA A 372 11.50 -21.87 10.30
N LEU A 373 12.61 -22.38 9.79
CA LEU A 373 12.66 -23.71 9.13
C LEU A 373 12.34 -24.85 10.13
N GLN A 374 12.74 -24.73 11.39
CA GLN A 374 12.36 -25.67 12.45
C GLN A 374 10.86 -25.63 12.75
N ALA A 375 10.26 -24.43 12.76
CA ALA A 375 8.84 -24.25 13.02
C ALA A 375 7.94 -24.76 11.87
N ILE A 376 8.47 -24.98 10.67
CA ILE A 376 7.72 -25.57 9.54
C ILE A 376 7.38 -27.04 9.79
N GLU A 377 8.23 -27.79 10.46
CA GLU A 377 8.04 -29.25 10.65
C GLU A 377 6.74 -29.60 11.40
N PRO A 378 6.42 -29.02 12.57
CA PRO A 378 5.15 -29.26 13.24
C PRO A 378 3.94 -28.78 12.42
N ILE A 379 4.06 -27.66 11.69
CA ILE A 379 3.00 -27.18 10.79
C ILE A 379 2.72 -28.21 9.70
N LYS A 380 3.78 -28.72 9.04
CA LYS A 380 3.68 -29.71 7.97
C LYS A 380 2.96 -30.96 8.48
N ILE A 381 3.41 -31.52 9.58
CA ILE A 381 2.81 -32.73 10.19
C ILE A 381 1.33 -32.48 10.50
N ALA A 382 1.00 -31.38 11.13
CA ALA A 382 -0.38 -31.04 11.48
C ALA A 382 -1.27 -30.89 10.23
N CYS A 383 -0.78 -30.24 9.18
CA CYS A 383 -1.50 -30.07 7.92
C CYS A 383 -1.71 -31.40 7.18
N GLU A 384 -0.71 -32.28 7.13
CA GLU A 384 -0.80 -33.59 6.49
C GLU A 384 -1.82 -34.52 7.19
N HIS A 385 -2.01 -34.37 8.50
CA HIS A 385 -2.98 -35.12 9.30
C HIS A 385 -4.37 -34.48 9.36
N ALA A 386 -4.53 -33.26 8.83
CA ALA A 386 -5.82 -32.58 8.81
C ALA A 386 -6.83 -33.37 7.96
N SER A 387 -8.13 -33.26 8.27
CA SER A 387 -9.18 -33.84 7.42
C SER A 387 -9.50 -33.03 6.17
N ASP A 388 -9.07 -31.76 6.12
CA ASP A 388 -9.28 -30.85 4.99
C ASP A 388 -8.24 -31.07 3.90
N GLU A 389 -8.70 -31.20 2.64
CA GLU A 389 -7.84 -31.47 1.48
C GLU A 389 -6.94 -30.29 1.09
N THR A 390 -7.35 -29.07 1.38
CA THR A 390 -6.52 -27.89 1.12
C THR A 390 -5.35 -27.81 2.09
N LEU A 391 -5.60 -28.12 3.36
CA LEU A 391 -4.55 -28.21 4.38
C LEU A 391 -3.56 -29.34 4.06
N LYS A 392 -4.03 -30.53 3.66
CA LYS A 392 -3.14 -31.62 3.23
C LYS A 392 -2.23 -31.20 2.09
N ARG A 393 -2.78 -30.56 1.04
CA ARG A 393 -1.98 -30.04 -0.08
C ARG A 393 -0.94 -29.02 0.36
N ILE A 394 -1.26 -28.17 1.34
CA ILE A 394 -0.30 -27.23 1.93
C ILE A 394 0.80 -28.00 2.64
N GLY A 395 0.46 -29.00 3.47
CA GLY A 395 1.42 -29.86 4.16
C GLY A 395 2.37 -30.59 3.21
N GLU A 396 1.83 -31.18 2.14
CA GLU A 396 2.62 -31.87 1.11
C GLU A 396 3.61 -30.95 0.40
N GLN A 397 3.23 -29.71 0.13
CA GLN A 397 4.08 -28.73 -0.57
C GLN A 397 5.11 -28.06 0.33
N LEU A 398 4.95 -28.05 1.64
CA LEU A 398 5.92 -27.48 2.58
C LEU A 398 7.21 -28.29 2.55
N ASN A 399 8.33 -27.61 2.30
CA ASN A 399 9.66 -28.20 2.27
C ASN A 399 10.41 -27.88 3.56
N LEU A 400 10.86 -28.91 4.26
CA LEU A 400 11.59 -28.75 5.52
C LEU A 400 12.97 -28.13 5.35
N CYS A 401 13.54 -28.13 4.15
CA CYS A 401 14.91 -27.68 3.87
C CYS A 401 15.92 -28.23 4.90
N ALA A 402 15.77 -29.51 5.28
CA ALA A 402 16.46 -30.11 6.43
C ALA A 402 17.99 -30.01 6.34
N SER A 403 18.57 -30.27 5.17
CA SER A 403 20.02 -30.24 4.97
C SER A 403 20.62 -28.88 5.29
N ILE A 404 19.99 -27.79 4.83
CA ILE A 404 20.50 -26.43 5.08
C ILE A 404 20.14 -25.97 6.50
N ARG A 405 18.96 -26.33 7.01
CA ARG A 405 18.56 -26.07 8.39
C ARG A 405 19.58 -26.64 9.38
N ASP A 406 19.94 -27.92 9.21
CA ASP A 406 20.86 -28.63 10.08
C ASP A 406 22.30 -28.13 9.92
N ARG A 407 22.65 -27.67 8.70
CA ARG A 407 23.94 -27.01 8.44
C ARG A 407 24.04 -25.69 9.20
N ILE A 408 23.01 -24.83 9.14
CA ILE A 408 22.98 -23.58 9.90
C ILE A 408 23.09 -23.85 11.40
N ALA A 409 22.36 -24.87 11.92
CA ALA A 409 22.36 -25.22 13.33
C ALA A 409 23.77 -25.65 13.83
N ARG A 410 24.54 -26.30 12.97
CA ARG A 410 25.91 -26.75 13.28
C ARG A 410 26.93 -25.63 13.13
N GLU A 411 26.81 -24.77 12.09
CA GLU A 411 27.88 -23.87 11.69
C GLU A 411 27.78 -22.49 12.33
N ILE A 412 26.59 -22.02 12.70
CA ILE A 412 26.38 -20.66 13.24
C ILE A 412 26.11 -20.72 14.75
N GLN A 413 26.69 -19.79 15.49
CA GLN A 413 26.42 -19.59 16.91
C GLN A 413 24.93 -19.26 17.14
N ASN A 414 24.37 -19.64 18.30
CA ASN A 414 22.97 -19.39 18.60
C ASN A 414 22.63 -17.89 18.80
N ASP A 415 23.55 -17.09 19.30
CA ASP A 415 23.42 -15.63 19.44
C ASP A 415 24.64 -14.94 18.79
N PRO A 416 24.69 -14.92 17.45
CA PRO A 416 25.81 -14.29 16.77
C PRO A 416 25.71 -12.77 16.81
N PRO A 417 26.84 -12.06 16.61
CA PRO A 417 26.81 -10.61 16.42
C PRO A 417 26.03 -10.22 15.15
N LEU A 418 25.57 -8.99 15.08
CA LEU A 418 24.84 -8.47 13.90
C LEU A 418 25.73 -8.45 12.65
N LEU A 419 27.01 -8.17 12.81
CA LEU A 419 27.97 -8.01 11.70
C LEU A 419 29.08 -9.06 11.80
N VAL A 420 29.42 -9.70 10.68
CA VAL A 420 30.47 -10.72 10.60
C VAL A 420 31.85 -10.18 11.03
N ASN A 421 32.15 -8.92 10.74
CA ASN A 421 33.41 -8.28 11.09
C ASN A 421 33.60 -8.04 12.63
N LYS A 422 32.61 -8.38 13.45
CA LYS A 422 32.76 -8.41 14.92
C LYS A 422 33.43 -9.68 15.42
N GLY A 423 33.49 -10.74 14.59
CA GLY A 423 33.93 -12.07 14.97
C GLY A 423 32.94 -12.81 15.88
N GLY A 424 33.15 -14.09 16.08
CA GLY A 424 32.29 -14.93 16.92
C GLY A 424 30.98 -15.35 16.24
N VAL A 425 30.95 -15.47 14.92
CA VAL A 425 29.78 -15.90 14.13
C VAL A 425 29.72 -17.42 14.01
N ILE A 426 30.85 -18.06 13.72
CA ILE A 426 30.95 -19.50 13.46
C ILE A 426 31.04 -20.27 14.79
N ALA A 427 30.32 -21.40 14.91
CA ALA A 427 30.36 -22.26 16.09
C ALA A 427 31.72 -22.95 16.25
N GLU A 428 32.00 -23.43 17.45
CA GLU A 428 33.18 -24.29 17.72
C GLU A 428 33.00 -25.66 17.05
N GLY A 429 34.13 -26.26 16.61
CA GLY A 429 34.14 -27.58 15.98
C GLY A 429 33.78 -27.59 14.50
N VAL A 430 33.52 -26.42 13.89
CA VAL A 430 33.20 -26.29 12.45
C VAL A 430 34.47 -26.36 11.59
N ASP A 431 35.50 -25.63 12.01
CA ASP A 431 36.76 -25.55 11.30
C ASP A 431 37.94 -25.63 12.27
N ARG A 432 38.83 -26.57 12.04
CA ARG A 432 39.98 -26.84 12.91
C ARG A 432 40.95 -25.67 12.99
N GLU A 433 41.26 -25.06 11.84
CA GLU A 433 42.17 -23.91 11.78
C GLU A 433 41.61 -22.70 12.57
N LEU A 434 40.32 -22.47 12.45
CA LEU A 434 39.62 -21.42 13.19
C LEU A 434 39.72 -21.65 14.71
N ASP A 435 39.49 -22.89 15.17
CA ASP A 435 39.53 -23.22 16.58
C ASP A 435 40.98 -23.14 17.13
N GLU A 436 41.97 -23.54 16.38
CA GLU A 436 43.40 -23.38 16.75
C GLU A 436 43.77 -21.89 16.87
N LEU A 437 43.29 -21.02 15.94
CA LEU A 437 43.53 -19.57 15.98
C LEU A 437 42.82 -18.91 17.16
N ARG A 438 41.63 -19.35 17.51
CA ARG A 438 40.88 -18.87 18.68
C ARG A 438 41.61 -19.25 19.98
N HIS A 439 42.14 -20.44 20.06
CA HIS A 439 42.94 -20.90 21.19
C HIS A 439 44.20 -20.03 21.38
N ILE A 440 44.92 -19.75 20.31
CA ILE A 440 46.09 -18.85 20.31
C ILE A 440 45.68 -17.44 20.79
N ALA A 441 44.57 -16.89 20.29
CA ALA A 441 44.09 -15.56 20.69
C ALA A 441 43.63 -15.51 22.16
N PHE A 442 43.08 -16.59 22.70
CA PHE A 442 42.65 -16.72 24.10
C PHE A 442 43.87 -16.89 25.01
N GLU A 443 44.78 -17.82 24.71
CA GLU A 443 46.03 -17.99 25.51
C GLU A 443 46.87 -16.73 25.49
N GLY A 444 46.87 -15.96 24.40
CA GLY A 444 47.57 -14.69 24.31
C GLY A 444 47.00 -13.66 25.32
N LYS A 445 45.70 -13.61 25.54
CA LYS A 445 45.09 -12.73 26.56
C LYS A 445 45.44 -13.17 27.98
N ASP A 446 45.43 -14.46 28.27
CA ASP A 446 45.83 -15.00 29.57
C ASP A 446 47.32 -14.74 29.85
N TYR A 447 48.13 -14.81 28.83
CA TYR A 447 49.56 -14.50 28.93
C TYR A 447 49.78 -13.00 29.23
N LEU A 448 49.02 -12.10 28.60
CA LEU A 448 49.06 -10.66 28.91
C LEU A 448 48.69 -10.40 30.41
N LEU A 449 47.78 -11.13 30.97
CA LEU A 449 47.48 -11.07 32.41
C LEU A 449 48.59 -11.57 33.25
N LYS A 450 49.25 -12.65 32.84
CA LYS A 450 50.50 -13.17 33.53
C LYS A 450 51.64 -12.19 33.43
N ILE A 451 51.88 -11.56 32.27
CA ILE A 451 52.83 -10.46 32.13
C ILE A 451 52.45 -9.32 33.10
N GLN A 452 51.21 -8.88 33.17
CA GLN A 452 50.81 -7.82 34.06
C GLN A 452 51.08 -8.17 35.54
N GLN A 453 50.73 -9.40 35.94
CA GLN A 453 50.99 -9.85 37.34
C GLN A 453 52.48 -9.91 37.64
N ARG A 454 53.27 -10.54 36.78
CA ARG A 454 54.71 -10.65 36.91
C ARG A 454 55.38 -9.28 36.99
N GLU A 455 55.04 -8.37 36.09
CA GLU A 455 55.62 -7.02 36.09
C GLU A 455 55.17 -6.21 37.29
N THR A 456 53.94 -6.41 37.79
CA THR A 456 53.46 -5.81 39.05
C THR A 456 54.27 -6.29 40.24
N GLU A 457 54.59 -7.58 40.29
CA GLU A 457 55.40 -8.15 41.41
C GLU A 457 56.86 -7.68 41.33
N LEU A 458 57.46 -7.69 40.10
CA LEU A 458 58.84 -7.27 39.90
C LEU A 458 59.07 -5.80 40.17
N THR A 459 58.16 -4.93 39.69
CA THR A 459 58.26 -3.47 39.87
C THR A 459 57.73 -2.93 41.18
N GLY A 460 56.88 -3.70 41.86
CA GLY A 460 56.12 -3.24 43.03
C GLY A 460 55.18 -2.08 42.75
N ILE A 461 54.61 -2.04 41.52
CA ILE A 461 53.66 -1.03 41.09
C ILE A 461 52.26 -1.64 41.15
N PRO A 462 51.43 -1.43 42.17
CA PRO A 462 50.14 -2.09 42.33
C PRO A 462 49.08 -1.58 41.36
N SER A 463 49.29 -0.47 40.70
CA SER A 463 48.35 0.15 39.77
C SER A 463 48.72 -0.11 38.31
N LEU A 464 49.63 -1.05 38.04
CA LEU A 464 50.07 -1.39 36.68
C LEU A 464 48.92 -2.04 35.93
N LYS A 465 48.63 -1.56 34.76
CA LYS A 465 47.60 -2.13 33.86
C LYS A 465 48.16 -2.30 32.45
N ILE A 466 47.87 -3.42 31.83
CA ILE A 466 48.00 -3.58 30.40
C ILE A 466 46.70 -3.13 29.74
N SER A 467 46.79 -2.23 28.78
CA SER A 467 45.65 -1.71 27.99
C SER A 467 46.05 -1.63 26.55
N TYR A 468 45.06 -1.52 25.66
CA TYR A 468 45.25 -1.41 24.23
C TYR A 468 44.87 -0.04 23.69
N ASN A 469 45.60 0.42 22.67
CA ASN A 469 45.30 1.65 21.95
C ASN A 469 45.61 1.44 20.46
N ASN A 470 44.72 1.87 19.57
CA ASN A 470 44.84 1.70 18.11
C ASN A 470 46.10 2.36 17.51
N VAL A 471 46.76 3.28 18.21
CA VAL A 471 47.98 3.99 17.75
C VAL A 471 49.26 3.27 18.17
N PHE A 472 49.31 2.72 19.38
CA PHE A 472 50.51 2.18 20.03
C PHE A 472 50.43 0.65 20.29
N GLY A 473 49.27 0.02 20.10
CA GLY A 473 49.03 -1.37 20.45
C GLY A 473 48.81 -1.58 21.94
N TYR A 474 49.26 -2.75 22.44
CA TYR A 474 49.29 -3.04 23.89
C TYR A 474 50.40 -2.26 24.59
N TYR A 475 50.06 -1.67 25.73
CA TYR A 475 50.97 -0.91 26.55
C TYR A 475 50.73 -1.13 28.06
N LEU A 476 51.82 -0.92 28.87
CA LEU A 476 51.80 -0.88 30.29
C LEU A 476 51.52 0.56 30.74
N GLU A 477 50.46 0.80 31.47
CA GLU A 477 50.12 2.13 32.02
C GLU A 477 50.56 2.22 33.47
N VAL A 478 51.45 3.20 33.75
CA VAL A 478 51.99 3.47 35.03
C VAL A 478 51.57 4.87 35.49
N ARG A 479 50.97 4.99 36.64
CA ARG A 479 50.66 6.32 37.21
C ARG A 479 51.91 7.09 37.56
N ASN A 480 51.89 8.41 37.40
CA ASN A 480 53.04 9.27 37.67
C ASN A 480 53.61 9.14 39.08
N THR A 481 52.84 8.68 40.07
CA THR A 481 53.29 8.39 41.46
C THR A 481 54.26 7.24 41.53
N HIS A 482 54.40 6.40 40.52
CA HIS A 482 55.26 5.21 40.50
C HIS A 482 56.25 5.20 39.34
N LYS A 483 56.44 6.32 38.62
CA LYS A 483 57.33 6.40 37.46
C LYS A 483 58.80 6.07 37.78
N ASP A 484 59.25 6.33 39.03
CA ASP A 484 60.62 6.08 39.44
C ASP A 484 60.90 4.57 39.66
N LYS A 485 59.87 3.72 39.65
CA LYS A 485 59.95 2.26 39.76
C LYS A 485 59.96 1.56 38.40
N VAL A 486 59.88 2.31 37.32
CA VAL A 486 59.86 1.74 35.98
C VAL A 486 61.24 1.23 35.59
N PRO A 487 61.35 -0.05 35.13
CA PRO A 487 62.60 -0.60 34.64
C PRO A 487 63.17 0.17 33.44
N ALA A 488 64.48 0.21 33.32
CA ALA A 488 65.20 0.96 32.30
C ALA A 488 65.03 0.40 30.89
N ASP A 489 64.64 -0.85 30.78
CA ASP A 489 64.37 -1.59 29.54
C ASP A 489 62.98 -1.35 28.95
N TRP A 490 62.10 -0.69 29.71
CA TRP A 490 60.77 -0.33 29.20
C TRP A 490 60.88 0.93 28.34
N ILE A 491 60.30 0.83 27.12
CA ILE A 491 60.32 1.94 26.16
C ILE A 491 59.06 2.79 26.37
N ARG A 492 59.26 4.04 26.77
CA ARG A 492 58.16 5.02 26.93
C ARG A 492 57.62 5.48 25.58
N LYS A 493 56.33 5.39 25.36
CA LYS A 493 55.60 5.77 24.12
C LYS A 493 54.78 7.03 24.26
N GLN A 494 54.20 7.26 25.43
CA GLN A 494 53.33 8.42 25.63
C GLN A 494 53.36 8.87 27.10
N THR A 495 53.37 10.17 27.29
CA THR A 495 53.17 10.81 28.59
C THR A 495 51.78 11.43 28.63
N LEU A 496 50.98 11.08 29.65
CA LEU A 496 49.67 11.65 29.93
C LEU A 496 49.76 12.53 31.17
N VAL A 497 48.71 13.31 31.46
CA VAL A 497 48.66 14.19 32.63
C VAL A 497 48.87 13.40 33.94
N ASN A 498 48.31 12.19 34.05
CA ASN A 498 48.31 11.38 35.31
C ASN A 498 49.03 10.03 35.18
N ALA A 499 49.55 9.66 34.01
CA ALA A 499 50.19 8.35 33.77
C ALA A 499 51.19 8.44 32.62
N GLU A 500 52.07 7.47 32.54
CA GLU A 500 52.94 7.22 31.42
C GLU A 500 52.69 5.84 30.82
N ARG A 501 52.84 5.69 29.50
CA ARG A 501 52.62 4.44 28.77
C ARG A 501 53.91 3.90 28.22
N TYR A 502 54.14 2.63 28.51
CA TYR A 502 55.35 1.93 28.17
C TYR A 502 55.07 0.67 27.38
N ILE A 503 56.06 0.22 26.56
CA ILE A 503 56.05 -1.06 25.90
C ILE A 503 57.30 -1.83 26.25
N THR A 504 57.19 -3.17 26.27
CA THR A 504 58.30 -4.08 26.37
C THR A 504 58.48 -4.87 25.06
N GLN A 505 59.62 -5.41 24.78
CA GLN A 505 59.86 -6.23 23.60
C GLN A 505 58.96 -7.48 23.61
N GLU A 506 58.82 -8.11 24.74
CA GLU A 506 57.95 -9.27 24.92
C GLU A 506 56.48 -8.94 24.67
N LEU A 507 56.01 -7.78 25.17
CA LEU A 507 54.64 -7.33 24.92
C LEU A 507 54.36 -7.10 23.42
N LYS A 508 55.35 -6.60 22.70
CA LYS A 508 55.23 -6.35 21.28
C LYS A 508 55.22 -7.65 20.44
N GLU A 509 56.06 -8.63 20.80
CA GLU A 509 56.05 -9.95 20.12
C GLU A 509 54.72 -10.69 20.32
N TYR A 510 54.13 -10.61 21.52
CA TYR A 510 52.85 -11.19 21.80
C TYR A 510 51.67 -10.42 21.10
N GLU A 511 51.79 -9.11 21.04
CA GLU A 511 50.85 -8.29 20.27
C GLU A 511 50.77 -8.73 18.80
N GLU A 512 51.95 -8.89 18.15
CA GLU A 512 52.00 -9.34 16.75
C GLU A 512 51.40 -10.73 16.56
N LYS A 513 51.55 -11.66 17.51
CA LYS A 513 50.91 -12.97 17.50
C LYS A 513 49.38 -12.89 17.69
N ILE A 514 48.90 -12.10 18.67
CA ILE A 514 47.44 -11.96 18.95
C ILE A 514 46.75 -11.25 17.81
N MET A 515 47.32 -10.12 17.31
CA MET A 515 46.70 -9.36 16.20
C MET A 515 46.70 -10.19 14.92
N GLY A 516 47.80 -10.89 14.58
CA GLY A 516 47.83 -11.76 13.44
C GLY A 516 46.85 -12.94 13.52
N ALA A 517 46.57 -13.47 14.72
CA ALA A 517 45.53 -14.47 14.92
C ALA A 517 44.13 -13.89 14.76
N GLN A 518 43.85 -12.71 15.32
CA GLN A 518 42.55 -12.04 15.23
C GLN A 518 42.17 -11.68 13.78
N ASP A 519 43.13 -11.14 13.01
CA ASP A 519 42.90 -10.83 11.59
C ASP A 519 42.58 -12.08 10.79
N LYS A 520 43.34 -13.18 11.01
CA LYS A 520 43.10 -14.48 10.37
C LYS A 520 41.73 -15.07 10.77
N ILE A 521 41.34 -14.98 12.03
CA ILE A 521 40.00 -15.38 12.52
C ILE A 521 38.91 -14.67 11.72
N LEU A 522 38.98 -13.33 11.59
CA LEU A 522 37.96 -12.55 10.87
C LEU A 522 37.90 -12.94 9.38
N VAL A 523 39.02 -13.14 8.75
CA VAL A 523 39.08 -13.58 7.34
C VAL A 523 38.45 -14.95 7.17
N LEU A 524 38.80 -15.90 8.04
CA LEU A 524 38.31 -17.29 7.98
C LEU A 524 36.81 -17.36 8.33
N GLU A 525 36.36 -16.69 9.38
CA GLU A 525 34.94 -16.59 9.71
C GLU A 525 34.12 -15.96 8.58
N THR A 526 34.63 -14.90 7.95
CA THR A 526 33.97 -14.26 6.81
C THR A 526 33.87 -15.23 5.62
N LYS A 527 34.91 -16.00 5.35
CA LYS A 527 34.90 -17.01 4.29
C LYS A 527 33.85 -18.09 4.57
N LEU A 528 33.89 -18.71 5.76
CA LEU A 528 32.97 -19.78 6.15
C LEU A 528 31.52 -19.31 6.13
N TYR A 529 31.27 -18.08 6.60
CA TYR A 529 29.95 -17.47 6.56
C TYR A 529 29.45 -17.26 5.12
N ASN A 530 30.30 -16.73 4.25
CA ASN A 530 29.94 -16.52 2.84
C ASN A 530 29.71 -17.87 2.11
N ASP A 531 30.46 -18.91 2.40
CA ASP A 531 30.26 -20.26 1.87
C ASP A 531 28.89 -20.83 2.32
N LEU A 532 28.47 -20.57 3.55
CA LEU A 532 27.14 -20.93 4.03
C LEU A 532 26.04 -20.12 3.32
N VAL A 533 26.21 -18.81 3.15
CA VAL A 533 25.23 -17.93 2.47
C VAL A 533 25.07 -18.36 1.00
N LEU A 534 26.14 -18.73 0.32
CA LEU A 534 26.09 -19.27 -1.05
C LEU A 534 25.31 -20.59 -1.12
N ALA A 535 25.53 -21.50 -0.17
CA ALA A 535 24.75 -22.74 -0.10
C ALA A 535 23.26 -22.49 0.21
N LEU A 536 22.97 -21.48 1.04
CA LEU A 536 21.60 -21.03 1.36
C LEU A 536 20.85 -20.53 0.11
N ALA A 537 21.55 -19.84 -0.79
CA ALA A 537 20.97 -19.30 -2.01
C ALA A 537 20.36 -20.39 -2.93
N GLU A 538 20.85 -21.63 -2.87
CA GLU A 538 20.30 -22.76 -3.63
C GLU A 538 18.88 -23.14 -3.17
N PHE A 539 18.53 -22.85 -1.91
CA PHE A 539 17.21 -23.14 -1.33
C PHE A 539 16.20 -22.00 -1.52
N THR A 540 16.57 -20.89 -2.19
CA THR A 540 15.72 -19.73 -2.40
C THR A 540 14.32 -20.11 -2.92
N PRO A 541 14.16 -20.91 -3.99
CA PRO A 541 12.82 -21.23 -4.51
C PRO A 541 11.98 -22.03 -3.51
N ALA A 542 12.56 -22.97 -2.79
CA ALA A 542 11.85 -23.77 -1.79
C ALA A 542 11.37 -22.94 -0.61
N ILE A 543 12.23 -22.02 -0.13
CA ILE A 543 11.88 -21.12 0.99
C ILE A 543 10.83 -20.09 0.56
N GLN A 544 10.85 -19.60 -0.68
CA GLN A 544 9.80 -18.71 -1.22
C GLN A 544 8.44 -19.42 -1.31
N ILE A 545 8.41 -20.69 -1.73
CA ILE A 545 7.18 -21.50 -1.72
C ILE A 545 6.65 -21.65 -0.28
N ASN A 546 7.51 -22.00 0.66
CA ASN A 546 7.16 -22.08 2.07
C ASN A 546 6.58 -20.75 2.57
N ALA A 547 7.23 -19.64 2.31
CA ALA A 547 6.79 -18.31 2.71
C ALA A 547 5.38 -17.99 2.20
N ASN A 548 5.08 -18.31 0.94
CA ASN A 548 3.76 -18.12 0.35
C ASN A 548 2.69 -19.02 1.02
N LEU A 549 2.99 -20.28 1.24
CA LEU A 549 2.08 -21.22 1.90
C LEU A 549 1.77 -20.81 3.35
N LEU A 550 2.80 -20.40 4.09
CA LEU A 550 2.67 -19.91 5.45
C LEU A 550 1.90 -18.59 5.53
N ALA A 551 2.13 -17.67 4.59
CA ALA A 551 1.35 -16.43 4.48
C ALA A 551 -0.14 -16.71 4.24
N ARG A 552 -0.46 -17.72 3.41
CA ARG A 552 -1.86 -18.17 3.20
C ARG A 552 -2.47 -18.73 4.45
N LEU A 553 -1.77 -19.58 5.18
CA LEU A 553 -2.24 -20.11 6.48
C LEU A 553 -2.46 -18.99 7.49
N ASP A 554 -1.57 -18.03 7.57
CA ASP A 554 -1.66 -16.88 8.46
C ASP A 554 -2.88 -15.99 8.15
N CYS A 555 -3.18 -15.73 6.86
CA CYS A 555 -4.38 -15.02 6.46
C CYS A 555 -5.67 -15.78 6.87
N LEU A 556 -5.72 -17.09 6.66
CA LEU A 556 -6.87 -17.92 6.99
C LEU A 556 -7.05 -18.05 8.51
N LEU A 557 -5.96 -18.16 9.26
CA LEU A 557 -5.95 -18.10 10.72
C LEU A 557 -6.48 -16.74 11.22
N SER A 558 -6.04 -15.65 10.60
CA SER A 558 -6.53 -14.28 10.89
C SER A 558 -8.05 -14.19 10.69
N PHE A 559 -8.59 -14.73 9.60
CA PHE A 559 -10.04 -14.77 9.36
C PHE A 559 -10.78 -15.58 10.43
N ALA A 560 -10.25 -16.72 10.83
CA ALA A 560 -10.85 -17.53 11.90
C ALA A 560 -10.84 -16.79 13.24
N GLN A 561 -9.75 -16.10 13.57
CA GLN A 561 -9.65 -15.31 14.80
C GLN A 561 -10.65 -14.15 14.81
N VAL A 562 -10.70 -13.37 13.73
CA VAL A 562 -11.65 -12.27 13.58
C VAL A 562 -13.09 -12.73 13.65
N ALA A 563 -13.40 -13.88 13.02
CA ALA A 563 -14.74 -14.46 13.04
C ALA A 563 -15.15 -14.90 14.45
N GLN A 564 -14.25 -15.47 15.21
CA GLN A 564 -14.49 -15.87 16.60
C GLN A 564 -14.71 -14.65 17.51
N ASP A 565 -13.85 -13.64 17.40
CA ASP A 565 -13.90 -12.43 18.24
C ASP A 565 -15.17 -11.59 17.97
N ASN A 566 -15.67 -11.59 16.71
CA ASN A 566 -16.75 -10.72 16.27
C ASN A 566 -18.06 -11.47 15.98
N ARG A 567 -18.11 -12.78 16.22
CA ARG A 567 -19.30 -13.64 15.93
C ARG A 567 -19.71 -13.52 14.46
N TYR A 568 -18.73 -13.66 13.56
CA TYR A 568 -19.01 -13.77 12.14
C TYR A 568 -19.36 -15.21 11.77
N ILE A 569 -20.16 -15.36 10.73
CA ILE A 569 -20.64 -16.67 10.29
C ILE A 569 -20.08 -17.03 8.91
N ARG A 570 -20.05 -18.32 8.62
CA ARG A 570 -19.69 -18.80 7.28
C ARG A 570 -20.76 -18.43 6.27
N PRO A 571 -20.44 -17.68 5.19
CA PRO A 571 -21.36 -17.40 4.11
C PRO A 571 -21.52 -18.64 3.22
N VAL A 572 -22.68 -18.77 2.57
CA VAL A 572 -22.92 -19.70 1.48
C VAL A 572 -22.58 -19.00 0.16
N ILE A 573 -21.62 -19.54 -0.59
CA ILE A 573 -21.19 -19.01 -1.87
C ILE A 573 -21.69 -19.96 -2.96
N GLN A 574 -22.39 -19.40 -3.96
CA GLN A 574 -22.88 -20.14 -5.13
C GLN A 574 -22.72 -19.33 -6.40
N ASP A 575 -22.65 -20.02 -7.53
CA ASP A 575 -22.59 -19.40 -8.84
C ASP A 575 -24.00 -19.06 -9.34
N ASP A 576 -24.68 -18.17 -8.63
CA ASP A 576 -26.01 -17.66 -8.93
C ASP A 576 -26.08 -16.12 -8.82
N ASP A 577 -27.28 -15.56 -9.02
CA ASP A 577 -27.51 -14.10 -9.02
C ASP A 577 -28.19 -13.60 -7.72
N VAL A 578 -28.27 -14.42 -6.67
CA VAL A 578 -28.97 -14.06 -5.44
C VAL A 578 -27.99 -13.50 -4.40
N LEU A 579 -28.36 -12.40 -3.78
CA LEU A 579 -27.71 -11.83 -2.62
C LEU A 579 -28.75 -11.75 -1.50
N ASP A 580 -28.65 -12.63 -0.52
CA ASP A 580 -29.56 -12.68 0.64
C ASP A 580 -28.75 -12.61 1.94
N ILE A 581 -28.75 -11.44 2.56
CA ILE A 581 -28.05 -11.17 3.81
C ILE A 581 -29.12 -10.95 4.89
N LYS A 582 -29.10 -11.76 5.95
CA LYS A 582 -29.97 -11.59 7.10
C LYS A 582 -29.18 -11.04 8.29
N GLN A 583 -29.74 -10.04 8.93
CA GLN A 583 -29.16 -9.37 10.09
C GLN A 583 -27.69 -8.97 9.86
N GLY A 584 -27.42 -8.39 8.66
CA GLY A 584 -26.09 -7.92 8.31
C GLY A 584 -25.67 -6.75 9.19
N ARG A 585 -24.37 -6.71 9.56
CA ARG A 585 -23.77 -5.64 10.36
C ARG A 585 -22.58 -5.04 9.60
N HIS A 586 -22.29 -3.79 9.85
CA HIS A 586 -21.15 -3.12 9.20
C HIS A 586 -19.85 -3.44 9.97
N PRO A 587 -18.88 -4.14 9.37
CA PRO A 587 -17.71 -4.66 10.11
C PRO A 587 -16.85 -3.57 10.75
N VAL A 588 -16.73 -2.40 10.12
CA VAL A 588 -15.92 -1.29 10.63
C VAL A 588 -16.69 -0.50 11.69
N ILE A 589 -17.92 -0.07 11.38
CA ILE A 589 -18.71 0.75 12.30
C ILE A 589 -19.00 -0.01 13.60
N GLU A 590 -19.28 -1.33 13.53
CA GLU A 590 -19.52 -2.16 14.71
C GLU A 590 -18.35 -2.11 15.71
N LYS A 591 -17.11 -1.97 15.20
CA LYS A 591 -15.89 -1.87 16.02
C LYS A 591 -15.65 -0.48 16.63
N GLU A 592 -16.21 0.55 16.03
CA GLU A 592 -16.07 1.95 16.47
C GLU A 592 -17.14 2.35 17.51
N LEU A 593 -18.17 1.51 17.72
CA LEU A 593 -19.24 1.81 18.67
C LEU A 593 -18.71 1.82 20.10
N SER A 594 -19.24 2.75 20.90
CA SER A 594 -18.93 2.85 22.30
C SER A 594 -19.39 1.60 23.08
N VAL A 595 -18.76 1.34 24.21
CA VAL A 595 -19.12 0.21 25.08
C VAL A 595 -20.59 0.32 25.50
N GLY A 596 -21.39 -0.68 25.13
CA GLY A 596 -22.85 -0.71 25.43
C GLY A 596 -23.74 -0.28 24.26
N GLU A 597 -23.20 0.28 23.19
CA GLU A 597 -23.94 0.51 21.94
C GLU A 597 -23.89 -0.74 21.05
N GLN A 598 -25.01 -1.03 20.39
CA GLN A 598 -25.10 -2.14 19.42
C GLN A 598 -25.41 -1.60 18.03
N TYR A 599 -24.78 -2.20 17.03
CA TYR A 599 -25.09 -1.95 15.64
C TYR A 599 -26.48 -2.52 15.30
N ILE A 600 -27.31 -1.72 14.63
CA ILE A 600 -28.64 -2.17 14.22
C ILE A 600 -28.50 -2.96 12.93
N ALA A 601 -28.64 -4.27 13.04
CA ALA A 601 -28.49 -5.19 11.92
C ALA A 601 -29.67 -5.10 10.94
N ASN A 602 -29.40 -5.30 9.65
CA ASN A 602 -30.38 -5.15 8.58
C ASN A 602 -30.35 -6.34 7.58
N ASP A 603 -31.52 -6.63 7.03
CA ASP A 603 -31.71 -7.60 5.98
C ASP A 603 -31.61 -6.93 4.61
N VAL A 604 -30.88 -7.55 3.68
CA VAL A 604 -30.79 -7.10 2.30
C VAL A 604 -30.98 -8.31 1.37
N TYR A 605 -31.96 -8.21 0.49
CA TYR A 605 -32.20 -9.20 -0.55
C TYR A 605 -32.15 -8.56 -1.94
N LEU A 606 -31.36 -9.10 -2.84
CA LEU A 606 -31.28 -8.70 -4.26
C LEU A 606 -31.24 -9.94 -5.15
N ASP A 607 -31.94 -9.88 -6.27
CA ASP A 607 -31.85 -10.85 -7.37
C ASP A 607 -32.01 -10.14 -8.72
N THR A 608 -31.82 -10.83 -9.81
CA THR A 608 -31.92 -10.25 -11.16
C THR A 608 -33.33 -10.39 -11.77
N GLU A 609 -34.27 -11.07 -11.09
CA GLU A 609 -35.59 -11.35 -11.61
C GLU A 609 -36.73 -10.57 -10.93
N LYS A 610 -36.69 -10.46 -9.61
CA LYS A 610 -37.79 -9.88 -8.82
C LYS A 610 -37.43 -8.59 -8.12
N GLN A 611 -36.20 -8.48 -7.61
CA GLN A 611 -35.71 -7.35 -6.83
C GLN A 611 -34.28 -6.99 -7.22
N GLN A 612 -34.15 -6.47 -8.43
CA GLN A 612 -32.85 -6.10 -9.00
C GLN A 612 -32.33 -4.79 -8.39
N ILE A 613 -33.21 -3.82 -8.19
CA ILE A 613 -32.87 -2.48 -7.73
C ILE A 613 -33.68 -2.16 -6.48
N ILE A 614 -32.99 -1.78 -5.42
CA ILE A 614 -33.62 -1.25 -4.19
C ILE A 614 -33.38 0.26 -4.17
N ILE A 615 -34.45 1.04 -4.20
CA ILE A 615 -34.41 2.47 -3.94
C ILE A 615 -34.61 2.67 -2.43
N ILE A 616 -33.66 3.32 -1.78
CA ILE A 616 -33.64 3.53 -0.34
C ILE A 616 -33.82 5.02 -0.06
N THR A 617 -35.00 5.38 0.48
CA THR A 617 -35.30 6.74 0.90
C THR A 617 -35.15 6.89 2.41
N GLY A 618 -35.17 8.10 2.90
CA GLY A 618 -35.07 8.41 4.33
C GLY A 618 -34.16 9.60 4.62
N PRO A 619 -34.15 10.08 5.85
CA PRO A 619 -33.42 11.28 6.24
C PRO A 619 -31.89 11.04 6.20
N ASN A 620 -31.15 12.14 6.11
CA ASN A 620 -29.71 12.09 6.34
C ASN A 620 -29.45 11.69 7.80
N MET A 621 -28.35 11.01 8.08
CA MET A 621 -28.00 10.41 9.37
C MET A 621 -28.82 9.14 9.76
N ALA A 622 -29.79 8.71 8.94
CA ALA A 622 -30.53 7.48 9.22
C ALA A 622 -29.70 6.19 8.98
N GLY A 623 -28.52 6.29 8.34
CA GLY A 623 -27.64 5.17 8.11
C GLY A 623 -27.72 4.56 6.69
N LYS A 624 -28.30 5.26 5.71
CA LYS A 624 -28.38 4.79 4.30
C LYS A 624 -27.01 4.39 3.74
N SER A 625 -26.04 5.30 3.81
CA SER A 625 -24.66 5.09 3.33
C SER A 625 -23.96 3.92 4.05
N ALA A 626 -24.19 3.77 5.35
CA ALA A 626 -23.65 2.66 6.13
C ALA A 626 -24.22 1.31 5.66
N LEU A 627 -25.52 1.24 5.34
CA LEU A 627 -26.17 0.05 4.80
C LEU A 627 -25.62 -0.36 3.42
N LEU A 628 -25.42 0.63 2.53
CA LEU A 628 -24.82 0.38 1.23
C LEU A 628 -23.41 -0.22 1.38
N ARG A 629 -22.56 0.47 2.14
CA ARG A 629 -21.18 0.00 2.40
C ARG A 629 -21.17 -1.36 3.07
N GLN A 630 -22.03 -1.59 4.08
CA GLN A 630 -22.20 -2.90 4.74
C GLN A 630 -22.40 -4.04 3.72
N THR A 631 -23.34 -3.85 2.77
CA THR A 631 -23.66 -4.87 1.78
C THR A 631 -22.47 -5.18 0.89
N ALA A 632 -21.75 -4.16 0.42
CA ALA A 632 -20.56 -4.36 -0.40
C ALA A 632 -19.41 -5.02 0.40
N LEU A 633 -19.19 -4.59 1.65
CA LEU A 633 -18.13 -5.16 2.50
C LEU A 633 -18.41 -6.63 2.84
N ILE A 634 -19.66 -7.00 3.17
CA ILE A 634 -20.05 -8.39 3.40
C ILE A 634 -19.81 -9.24 2.14
N THR A 635 -20.21 -8.74 0.97
CA THR A 635 -20.00 -9.43 -0.31
C THR A 635 -18.49 -9.60 -0.60
N LEU A 636 -17.70 -8.56 -0.39
CA LEU A 636 -16.25 -8.60 -0.58
C LEU A 636 -15.58 -9.58 0.39
N MET A 637 -15.93 -9.51 1.70
CA MET A 637 -15.41 -10.43 2.72
C MET A 637 -15.70 -11.87 2.36
N ALA A 638 -16.92 -12.18 1.90
CA ALA A 638 -17.29 -13.51 1.45
C ALA A 638 -16.39 -13.98 0.29
N GLN A 639 -16.16 -13.15 -0.72
CA GLN A 639 -15.37 -13.50 -1.91
C GLN A 639 -13.85 -13.49 -1.67
N ILE A 640 -13.34 -12.98 -0.56
CA ILE A 640 -11.94 -13.22 -0.15
C ILE A 640 -11.77 -14.50 0.67
N GLY A 641 -12.89 -15.19 1.02
CA GLY A 641 -12.91 -16.39 1.85
C GLY A 641 -12.95 -16.10 3.36
N CYS A 642 -13.43 -14.93 3.75
CA CYS A 642 -13.63 -14.54 5.15
C CYS A 642 -15.07 -14.81 5.58
N PHE A 643 -15.27 -15.18 6.85
CA PHE A 643 -16.59 -15.20 7.47
C PHE A 643 -17.13 -13.76 7.58
N VAL A 644 -18.46 -13.62 7.63
CA VAL A 644 -19.14 -12.34 7.48
C VAL A 644 -19.99 -11.95 8.69
N PRO A 645 -20.14 -10.66 8.98
CA PRO A 645 -20.96 -10.14 10.08
C PRO A 645 -22.44 -10.19 9.74
N ALA A 646 -23.04 -11.37 9.82
CA ALA A 646 -24.47 -11.60 9.56
C ALA A 646 -24.99 -12.76 10.42
N GLU A 647 -26.30 -12.97 10.45
CA GLU A 647 -26.94 -14.18 10.99
C GLU A 647 -26.93 -15.32 9.94
N SER A 648 -27.23 -14.97 8.69
CA SER A 648 -27.00 -15.82 7.52
C SER A 648 -26.69 -14.98 6.31
N ALA A 649 -25.89 -15.51 5.39
CA ALA A 649 -25.55 -14.83 4.13
C ALA A 649 -25.44 -15.86 3.00
N HIS A 650 -26.27 -15.69 1.98
CA HIS A 650 -26.14 -16.34 0.71
C HIS A 650 -25.66 -15.32 -0.32
N ILE A 651 -24.49 -15.56 -0.87
CA ILE A 651 -23.80 -14.63 -1.76
C ILE A 651 -23.62 -15.29 -3.13
N GLY A 652 -24.47 -14.91 -4.07
CA GLY A 652 -24.25 -15.19 -5.47
C GLY A 652 -23.06 -14.37 -5.99
N LEU A 653 -22.12 -15.05 -6.63
CA LEU A 653 -20.85 -14.45 -7.05
C LEU A 653 -21.00 -13.15 -7.81
N VAL A 654 -20.24 -12.14 -7.43
CA VAL A 654 -20.14 -10.87 -8.17
C VAL A 654 -18.82 -10.81 -8.94
N ASP A 655 -18.88 -10.22 -10.13
CA ASP A 655 -17.68 -10.00 -10.95
C ASP A 655 -17.11 -8.57 -10.79
N LYS A 656 -17.95 -7.63 -10.35
CA LYS A 656 -17.57 -6.22 -10.14
C LYS A 656 -18.35 -5.62 -8.98
N ILE A 657 -17.69 -4.83 -8.17
CA ILE A 657 -18.33 -4.00 -7.14
C ILE A 657 -18.02 -2.55 -7.48
N PHE A 658 -19.05 -1.74 -7.65
CA PHE A 658 -18.96 -0.32 -7.94
C PHE A 658 -19.66 0.49 -6.86
N THR A 659 -19.02 1.54 -6.43
CA THR A 659 -19.58 2.44 -5.43
C THR A 659 -19.46 3.89 -5.87
N ARG A 660 -20.55 4.62 -5.75
CA ARG A 660 -20.58 6.06 -5.75
C ARG A 660 -21.18 6.51 -4.42
N VAL A 661 -20.33 6.77 -3.43
CA VAL A 661 -20.71 7.08 -2.04
C VAL A 661 -19.95 8.31 -1.57
N GLY A 662 -20.69 9.31 -1.07
CA GLY A 662 -20.13 10.54 -0.49
C GLY A 662 -19.70 11.59 -1.53
N ALA A 663 -19.56 12.84 -1.09
CA ALA A 663 -18.97 13.93 -1.87
C ALA A 663 -17.46 13.93 -1.63
N SER A 664 -16.66 13.66 -2.67
CA SER A 664 -15.21 13.87 -2.61
C SER A 664 -14.88 15.19 -3.28
N ASP A 665 -14.53 16.19 -2.49
CA ASP A 665 -13.99 17.44 -3.02
C ASP A 665 -12.57 17.20 -3.51
N ASN A 666 -12.38 17.13 -4.81
CA ASN A 666 -11.04 17.07 -5.40
C ASN A 666 -10.59 18.49 -5.81
N ILE A 667 -10.43 19.34 -4.80
CA ILE A 667 -10.05 20.76 -4.97
C ILE A 667 -8.72 20.89 -5.74
N SER A 668 -7.85 19.89 -5.64
CA SER A 668 -6.52 19.92 -6.26
C SER A 668 -6.53 19.84 -7.80
N MET A 669 -7.60 19.35 -8.41
CA MET A 669 -7.71 19.23 -9.88
C MET A 669 -8.61 20.30 -10.52
N GLY A 670 -9.23 21.19 -9.73
CA GLY A 670 -10.11 22.25 -10.24
C GLY A 670 -11.41 21.75 -10.89
N GLU A 671 -11.75 20.45 -10.71
CA GLU A 671 -13.00 19.88 -11.19
C GLU A 671 -14.15 20.20 -10.24
N SER A 672 -15.32 20.51 -10.80
CA SER A 672 -16.56 20.65 -10.06
C SER A 672 -16.92 19.31 -9.39
N THR A 673 -17.39 19.34 -8.13
CA THR A 673 -17.88 18.14 -7.41
C THR A 673 -18.92 17.37 -8.21
N PHE A 674 -19.78 18.05 -8.96
CA PHE A 674 -20.76 17.44 -9.85
C PHE A 674 -20.11 16.75 -11.06
N MET A 675 -19.03 17.31 -11.62
CA MET A 675 -18.32 16.67 -12.72
C MET A 675 -17.62 15.38 -12.27
N VAL A 676 -17.01 15.38 -11.09
CA VAL A 676 -16.42 14.17 -10.49
C VAL A 676 -17.50 13.10 -10.28
N GLU A 677 -18.66 13.50 -9.76
CA GLU A 677 -19.82 12.63 -9.57
C GLU A 677 -20.29 12.01 -10.89
N MET A 678 -20.38 12.79 -11.94
CA MET A 678 -20.82 12.30 -13.26
C MET A 678 -19.76 11.40 -13.90
N ASN A 679 -18.47 11.68 -13.74
CA ASN A 679 -17.38 10.84 -14.20
C ASN A 679 -17.39 9.46 -13.50
N GLU A 680 -17.61 9.42 -12.19
CA GLU A 680 -17.77 8.16 -11.45
C GLU A 680 -18.99 7.38 -11.91
N ALA A 681 -20.14 8.02 -12.06
CA ALA A 681 -21.36 7.39 -12.56
C ALA A 681 -21.20 6.87 -14.00
N ALA A 682 -20.57 7.64 -14.90
CA ALA A 682 -20.30 7.22 -16.26
C ALA A 682 -19.37 6.01 -16.31
N ASN A 683 -18.31 5.99 -15.47
CA ASN A 683 -17.44 4.83 -15.38
C ASN A 683 -18.21 3.57 -14.95
N ILE A 684 -19.10 3.68 -13.98
CA ILE A 684 -19.93 2.58 -13.53
C ILE A 684 -20.82 2.09 -14.68
N LEU A 685 -21.62 2.98 -15.27
CA LEU A 685 -22.63 2.63 -16.29
C LEU A 685 -22.03 2.01 -17.56
N ASN A 686 -20.85 2.46 -17.96
CA ASN A 686 -20.14 1.90 -19.10
C ASN A 686 -19.52 0.52 -18.84
N ASN A 687 -19.34 0.15 -17.56
CA ASN A 687 -18.63 -1.07 -17.17
C ASN A 687 -19.51 -2.10 -16.44
N ILE A 688 -20.79 -1.85 -16.20
CA ILE A 688 -21.69 -2.83 -15.54
C ILE A 688 -21.84 -4.12 -16.32
N SER A 689 -22.04 -5.22 -15.58
CA SER A 689 -22.40 -6.55 -16.07
C SER A 689 -23.67 -7.06 -15.34
N SER A 690 -24.18 -8.21 -15.74
CA SER A 690 -25.31 -8.85 -15.05
C SER A 690 -24.97 -9.30 -13.61
N ARG A 691 -23.68 -9.52 -13.32
CA ARG A 691 -23.19 -9.95 -12.00
C ARG A 691 -22.62 -8.82 -11.18
N SER A 692 -22.70 -7.57 -11.64
CA SER A 692 -22.19 -6.43 -10.89
C SER A 692 -23.08 -6.12 -9.68
N LEU A 693 -22.44 -5.69 -8.60
CA LEU A 693 -23.08 -5.03 -7.46
C LEU A 693 -22.77 -3.53 -7.51
N VAL A 694 -23.81 -2.72 -7.58
CA VAL A 694 -23.71 -1.27 -7.76
C VAL A 694 -24.34 -0.54 -6.59
N LEU A 695 -23.63 0.43 -6.03
CA LEU A 695 -24.06 1.25 -4.90
C LEU A 695 -24.03 2.73 -5.29
N PHE A 696 -25.18 3.35 -5.36
CA PHE A 696 -25.33 4.79 -5.55
C PHE A 696 -25.85 5.46 -4.26
N ASP A 697 -25.16 6.46 -3.79
CA ASP A 697 -25.54 7.23 -2.62
C ASP A 697 -25.68 8.71 -2.98
N GLU A 698 -26.91 9.21 -2.87
CA GLU A 698 -27.25 10.59 -3.07
C GLU A 698 -26.81 11.21 -4.40
N LEU A 699 -26.91 10.44 -5.50
CA LEU A 699 -26.53 10.89 -6.82
C LEU A 699 -27.42 12.05 -7.32
N GLY A 700 -26.83 13.06 -7.95
CA GLY A 700 -27.49 14.24 -8.50
C GLY A 700 -27.57 15.44 -7.56
N ARG A 701 -26.88 15.40 -6.42
CA ARG A 701 -26.90 16.48 -5.41
C ARG A 701 -26.16 17.75 -5.83
N GLY A 702 -25.20 17.62 -6.73
CA GLY A 702 -24.31 18.72 -7.15
C GLY A 702 -24.91 19.68 -8.18
N THR A 703 -26.18 19.52 -8.57
CA THR A 703 -26.86 20.34 -9.59
C THR A 703 -28.25 20.78 -9.12
N SER A 704 -29.06 21.36 -10.04
CA SER A 704 -30.45 21.72 -9.71
C SER A 704 -31.27 20.48 -9.37
N THR A 705 -32.28 20.62 -8.52
CA THR A 705 -33.08 19.49 -8.04
C THR A 705 -33.72 18.71 -9.19
N TYR A 706 -34.24 19.38 -10.20
CA TYR A 706 -34.88 18.73 -11.35
C TYR A 706 -33.89 18.01 -12.26
N ASP A 707 -32.71 18.57 -12.51
CA ASP A 707 -31.66 17.89 -13.24
C ASP A 707 -31.18 16.66 -12.48
N GLY A 708 -31.00 16.77 -11.16
CA GLY A 708 -30.58 15.68 -10.30
C GLY A 708 -31.58 14.52 -10.31
N ILE A 709 -32.90 14.81 -10.14
CA ILE A 709 -33.97 13.81 -10.25
C ILE A 709 -33.98 13.16 -11.62
N SER A 710 -33.89 13.94 -12.70
CA SER A 710 -33.94 13.44 -14.05
C SER A 710 -32.78 12.49 -14.36
N ILE A 711 -31.59 12.83 -13.93
CA ILE A 711 -30.39 11.98 -14.09
C ILE A 711 -30.54 10.70 -13.26
N ALA A 712 -30.94 10.81 -11.99
CA ALA A 712 -31.12 9.65 -11.12
C ALA A 712 -32.19 8.69 -11.67
N TRP A 713 -33.31 9.21 -12.15
CA TRP A 713 -34.36 8.43 -12.79
C TRP A 713 -33.86 7.68 -14.03
N ALA A 714 -33.22 8.41 -14.96
CA ALA A 714 -32.68 7.84 -16.18
C ALA A 714 -31.64 6.75 -15.92
N ILE A 715 -30.82 6.88 -14.88
CA ILE A 715 -29.83 5.87 -14.49
C ILE A 715 -30.51 4.60 -13.98
N VAL A 716 -31.51 4.72 -13.09
CA VAL A 716 -32.24 3.55 -12.59
C VAL A 716 -32.98 2.84 -13.73
N GLU A 717 -33.63 3.59 -14.64
CA GLU A 717 -34.26 3.06 -15.84
C GLU A 717 -33.26 2.34 -16.74
N TYR A 718 -32.11 2.96 -17.03
CA TYR A 718 -31.06 2.36 -17.83
C TYR A 718 -30.57 1.02 -17.25
N ILE A 719 -30.32 0.95 -15.96
CA ILE A 719 -29.87 -0.29 -15.30
C ILE A 719 -30.96 -1.36 -15.35
N HIS A 720 -32.22 -0.97 -15.15
CA HIS A 720 -33.37 -1.89 -15.23
C HIS A 720 -33.57 -2.45 -16.64
N GLU A 721 -33.53 -1.60 -17.67
CA GLU A 721 -33.79 -1.99 -19.06
C GLU A 721 -32.60 -2.65 -19.77
N ASN A 722 -31.37 -2.47 -19.26
CA ASN A 722 -30.17 -3.01 -19.88
C ASN A 722 -30.11 -4.52 -19.78
N LYS A 723 -30.44 -5.19 -20.91
CA LYS A 723 -30.45 -6.66 -21.01
C LYS A 723 -29.09 -7.33 -20.76
N LYS A 724 -27.98 -6.62 -21.02
CA LYS A 724 -26.62 -7.15 -20.86
C LYS A 724 -26.04 -6.85 -19.48
N GLY A 725 -26.59 -5.90 -18.74
CA GLY A 725 -26.05 -5.41 -17.48
C GLY A 725 -27.14 -5.24 -16.42
N ARG A 726 -27.93 -6.28 -16.14
CA ARG A 726 -28.93 -6.31 -15.05
C ARG A 726 -28.25 -6.34 -13.67
N ALA A 727 -27.45 -5.30 -13.36
CA ALA A 727 -26.70 -5.22 -12.12
C ALA A 727 -27.61 -5.15 -10.90
N ARG A 728 -27.26 -5.89 -9.86
CA ARG A 728 -27.87 -5.78 -8.53
C ARG A 728 -27.52 -4.43 -7.95
N THR A 729 -28.50 -3.59 -7.62
CA THR A 729 -28.26 -2.18 -7.33
C THR A 729 -28.94 -1.74 -6.03
N LEU A 730 -28.21 -1.07 -5.17
CA LEU A 730 -28.74 -0.29 -4.05
C LEU A 730 -28.60 1.20 -4.40
N PHE A 731 -29.69 1.91 -4.40
CA PHE A 731 -29.78 3.31 -4.77
C PHE A 731 -30.35 4.14 -3.59
N ALA A 732 -29.49 4.72 -2.78
CA ALA A 732 -29.89 5.59 -1.71
C ALA A 732 -30.09 7.02 -2.25
N THR A 733 -31.23 7.62 -1.90
CA THR A 733 -31.58 8.96 -2.37
C THR A 733 -32.43 9.71 -1.37
N HIS A 734 -32.46 11.02 -1.53
CA HIS A 734 -33.40 11.90 -0.85
C HIS A 734 -34.57 12.35 -1.77
N TYR A 735 -34.51 11.93 -3.06
CA TYR A 735 -35.59 12.21 -4.03
C TYR A 735 -36.75 11.24 -3.83
N HIS A 736 -37.83 11.72 -3.24
CA HIS A 736 -39.04 10.91 -2.99
C HIS A 736 -39.79 10.56 -4.25
N GLU A 737 -39.60 11.31 -5.32
CA GLU A 737 -40.17 11.10 -6.66
C GLU A 737 -39.75 9.75 -7.25
N LEU A 738 -38.55 9.27 -6.93
CA LEU A 738 -38.08 7.96 -7.38
C LEU A 738 -38.93 6.81 -6.82
N ASN A 739 -39.72 7.02 -5.77
CA ASN A 739 -40.63 6.00 -5.24
C ASN A 739 -41.71 5.59 -6.26
N GLU A 740 -42.03 6.43 -7.23
CA GLU A 740 -42.99 6.09 -8.30
C GLU A 740 -42.46 5.02 -9.24
N MET A 741 -41.11 4.82 -9.32
CA MET A 741 -40.51 3.84 -10.21
C MET A 741 -40.89 2.40 -9.89
N GLU A 742 -41.24 2.06 -8.64
CA GLU A 742 -41.72 0.71 -8.30
C GLU A 742 -43.01 0.36 -9.01
N LYS A 743 -43.87 1.36 -9.31
CA LYS A 743 -45.12 1.15 -10.04
C LYS A 743 -44.89 0.93 -11.54
N LEU A 744 -43.83 1.47 -12.09
CA LEU A 744 -43.48 1.44 -13.50
C LEU A 744 -42.57 0.25 -13.87
N TYR A 745 -41.66 -0.10 -12.96
CA TYR A 745 -40.60 -1.07 -13.19
C TYR A 745 -40.68 -2.26 -12.21
N PRO A 746 -41.05 -3.48 -12.68
CA PRO A 746 -41.39 -4.61 -11.79
C PRO A 746 -40.24 -5.08 -10.90
N ARG A 747 -38.96 -4.90 -11.32
CA ARG A 747 -37.77 -5.30 -10.57
C ARG A 747 -37.19 -4.19 -9.68
N VAL A 748 -37.80 -3.01 -9.65
CA VAL A 748 -37.49 -1.93 -8.71
C VAL A 748 -38.36 -2.08 -7.48
N LYS A 749 -37.76 -1.94 -6.30
CA LYS A 749 -38.44 -2.02 -5.00
C LYS A 749 -38.05 -0.87 -4.10
N ASN A 750 -39.03 -0.28 -3.43
CA ASN A 750 -38.81 0.83 -2.51
C ASN A 750 -38.64 0.33 -1.09
N TYR A 751 -37.64 0.90 -0.43
CA TYR A 751 -37.37 0.73 0.98
C TYR A 751 -37.11 2.10 1.61
N ASN A 752 -37.25 2.17 2.91
CA ASN A 752 -36.88 3.34 3.69
C ASN A 752 -36.10 2.90 4.93
N VAL A 753 -35.28 3.81 5.43
CA VAL A 753 -34.66 3.61 6.74
C VAL A 753 -35.54 4.26 7.78
N SER A 754 -36.14 3.42 8.65
CA SER A 754 -37.21 3.84 9.54
C SER A 754 -36.76 4.83 10.61
N VAL A 755 -37.65 5.76 10.86
CA VAL A 755 -37.52 6.83 11.84
C VAL A 755 -38.80 6.88 12.66
N ARG A 756 -38.72 7.04 13.97
CA ARG A 756 -39.85 7.17 14.85
C ARG A 756 -39.89 8.56 15.44
N GLU A 757 -41.03 9.23 15.35
CA GLU A 757 -41.26 10.48 16.04
C GLU A 757 -41.95 10.19 17.38
N VAL A 758 -41.31 10.60 18.48
CA VAL A 758 -41.85 10.51 19.85
C VAL A 758 -41.68 11.86 20.52
N ASP A 759 -42.78 12.48 20.98
CA ASP A 759 -42.76 13.77 21.66
C ASP A 759 -41.99 14.88 20.93
N GLN A 760 -42.20 15.02 19.63
CA GLN A 760 -41.49 15.95 18.73
C GLN A 760 -39.95 15.71 18.64
N LYS A 761 -39.47 14.56 19.09
CA LYS A 761 -38.10 14.12 18.87
C LYS A 761 -38.09 13.00 17.83
N VAL A 762 -37.17 13.12 16.90
CA VAL A 762 -36.95 12.10 15.87
C VAL A 762 -35.91 11.10 16.41
N ILE A 763 -36.30 9.83 16.48
CA ILE A 763 -35.44 8.72 16.86
C ILE A 763 -35.14 7.95 15.59
N PHE A 764 -33.88 7.88 15.20
CA PHE A 764 -33.42 7.10 14.06
C PHE A 764 -33.35 5.63 14.46
N LEU A 765 -34.28 4.81 13.95
CA LEU A 765 -34.31 3.37 14.25
C LEU A 765 -33.24 2.60 13.44
N ARG A 766 -32.71 3.20 12.37
CA ARG A 766 -31.67 2.62 11.49
C ARG A 766 -32.05 1.25 10.92
N LYS A 767 -33.36 0.95 10.86
CA LYS A 767 -33.89 -0.33 10.33
C LYS A 767 -34.41 -0.12 8.93
N LEU A 768 -34.02 -1.00 8.00
CA LEU A 768 -34.51 -1.01 6.63
C LEU A 768 -35.91 -1.65 6.60
N GLU A 769 -36.88 -0.91 6.09
CA GLU A 769 -38.28 -1.34 5.99
C GLU A 769 -38.80 -1.18 4.56
N ARG A 770 -39.73 -2.04 4.17
CA ARG A 770 -40.35 -2.00 2.87
C ARG A 770 -41.24 -0.78 2.71
N GLY A 771 -41.21 -0.11 1.56
CA GLY A 771 -41.99 1.08 1.22
C GLY A 771 -41.11 2.35 1.18
N GLY A 772 -41.59 3.38 0.51
CA GLY A 772 -40.91 4.69 0.43
C GLY A 772 -41.26 5.57 1.62
N SER A 773 -40.36 6.49 1.99
CA SER A 773 -40.65 7.58 2.93
C SER A 773 -41.27 8.76 2.16
N GLU A 774 -42.35 9.30 2.68
CA GLU A 774 -43.03 10.46 2.10
C GLU A 774 -42.64 11.79 2.78
N HIS A 775 -41.88 11.73 3.90
CA HIS A 775 -41.57 12.91 4.70
C HIS A 775 -40.08 13.26 4.68
N SER A 776 -39.84 14.56 4.58
CA SER A 776 -38.50 15.13 4.73
C SER A 776 -38.18 15.46 6.17
N PHE A 777 -37.07 15.02 6.73
CA PHE A 777 -36.66 15.28 8.13
C PHE A 777 -35.48 16.26 8.23
N GLY A 778 -35.14 16.99 7.17
CA GLY A 778 -34.00 17.92 7.14
C GLY A 778 -34.09 19.01 8.23
N ILE A 779 -35.28 19.55 8.48
CA ILE A 779 -35.50 20.57 9.52
C ILE A 779 -35.31 19.99 10.93
N HIS A 780 -35.69 18.73 11.15
CA HIS A 780 -35.42 18.03 12.41
C HIS A 780 -33.92 17.81 12.67
N VAL A 781 -33.16 17.48 11.64
CA VAL A 781 -31.69 17.38 11.73
C VAL A 781 -31.08 18.74 12.05
N ALA A 782 -31.52 19.81 11.39
CA ALA A 782 -31.11 21.18 11.70
C ALA A 782 -31.36 21.57 13.17
N LYS A 783 -32.52 21.17 13.72
CA LYS A 783 -32.84 21.35 15.14
C LYS A 783 -31.89 20.57 16.06
N LEU A 784 -31.56 19.32 15.71
CA LEU A 784 -30.59 18.49 16.46
C LEU A 784 -29.18 19.06 16.42
N ALA A 785 -28.78 19.66 15.30
CA ALA A 785 -27.50 20.36 15.14
C ALA A 785 -27.38 21.67 15.92
N GLY A 786 -28.46 22.07 16.65
CA GLY A 786 -28.47 23.28 17.49
C GLY A 786 -28.75 24.56 16.73
N MET A 787 -29.41 24.50 15.57
CA MET A 787 -29.82 25.70 14.82
C MET A 787 -30.79 26.56 15.63
N PRO A 788 -30.73 27.91 15.56
CA PRO A 788 -31.60 28.79 16.31
C PRO A 788 -33.09 28.47 16.12
N LYS A 789 -33.85 28.44 17.20
CA LYS A 789 -35.29 28.06 17.20
C LYS A 789 -36.15 28.90 16.24
N SER A 790 -35.83 30.18 16.06
CA SER A 790 -36.50 31.06 15.12
C SER A 790 -36.38 30.63 13.66
N ILE A 791 -35.15 30.17 13.27
CA ILE A 791 -34.88 29.66 11.92
C ILE A 791 -35.64 28.35 11.71
N VAL A 792 -35.57 27.42 12.67
CA VAL A 792 -36.26 26.12 12.60
C VAL A 792 -37.78 26.32 12.50
N SER A 793 -38.36 27.24 13.28
CA SER A 793 -39.78 27.54 13.21
C SER A 793 -40.20 28.16 11.86
N ARG A 794 -39.42 29.09 11.33
CA ARG A 794 -39.67 29.69 10.03
C ARG A 794 -39.56 28.69 8.89
N ALA A 795 -38.52 27.81 8.93
CA ALA A 795 -38.34 26.74 7.96
C ALA A 795 -39.52 25.77 7.93
N ASN A 796 -40.08 25.39 9.08
CA ASN A 796 -41.26 24.55 9.16
C ASN A 796 -42.49 25.23 8.54
N THR A 797 -42.65 26.55 8.71
CA THR A 797 -43.75 27.32 8.09
C THR A 797 -43.62 27.30 6.57
N ILE A 798 -42.41 27.58 6.04
CA ILE A 798 -42.13 27.59 4.61
C ILE A 798 -42.33 26.20 4.01
N LEU A 799 -41.88 25.11 4.69
CA LEU A 799 -42.07 23.73 4.21
C LEU A 799 -43.58 23.43 4.03
N LYS A 800 -44.40 23.76 5.03
CA LYS A 800 -45.87 23.59 4.94
C LYS A 800 -46.49 24.36 3.79
N GLU A 801 -46.04 25.59 3.53
CA GLU A 801 -46.48 26.41 2.41
C GLU A 801 -46.16 25.76 1.07
N LEU A 802 -44.90 25.22 0.89
CA LEU A 802 -44.45 24.53 -0.31
C LEU A 802 -45.19 23.20 -0.53
N GLU A 803 -45.35 22.38 0.51
CA GLU A 803 -46.09 21.10 0.43
C GLU A 803 -47.59 21.32 0.09
N SER A 804 -48.21 22.38 0.64
CA SER A 804 -49.60 22.70 0.32
C SER A 804 -49.80 23.26 -1.08
N ALA A 805 -48.81 23.93 -1.65
CA ALA A 805 -48.81 24.36 -3.07
C ALA A 805 -48.77 23.18 -4.01
N ASN A 806 -47.85 22.22 -3.77
CA ASN A 806 -47.69 21.00 -4.60
C ASN A 806 -48.93 20.09 -4.56
N SER A 807 -49.62 19.95 -3.42
CA SER A 807 -50.83 19.10 -3.30
C SER A 807 -52.07 19.67 -4.05
N LYS A 808 -52.13 20.97 -4.28
CA LYS A 808 -53.21 21.57 -5.07
C LYS A 808 -53.05 21.37 -6.57
N ASP A 809 -51.80 21.23 -7.06
CA ASP A 809 -51.54 21.02 -8.49
C ASP A 809 -51.67 19.54 -8.89
N VAL A 810 -51.34 18.58 -8.03
CA VAL A 810 -51.54 17.14 -8.26
C VAL A 810 -53.04 16.78 -8.35
N MET A 811 -53.94 17.43 -7.54
CA MET A 811 -55.37 17.19 -7.61
C MET A 811 -56.08 17.76 -8.86
N LYS A 812 -55.50 18.76 -9.52
CA LYS A 812 -56.01 19.29 -10.80
C LYS A 812 -55.64 18.44 -11.98
N ASN A 813 -54.46 17.80 -12.01
CA ASN A 813 -53.98 17.01 -13.13
C ASN A 813 -54.51 15.58 -13.16
N SER A 814 -54.97 15.00 -12.05
CA SER A 814 -55.52 13.63 -12.01
C SER A 814 -56.85 13.43 -12.74
N ARG A 815 -57.57 14.50 -13.13
CA ARG A 815 -58.79 14.41 -13.96
C ARG A 815 -58.58 14.51 -15.48
N GLY A 816 -57.38 14.87 -15.94
CA GLY A 816 -57.02 14.99 -17.33
C GLY A 816 -56.33 13.80 -17.98
N ALA A 817 -55.72 12.90 -17.17
CA ALA A 817 -54.80 11.84 -17.66
C ALA A 817 -55.49 10.61 -18.28
N LYS A 818 -56.86 10.55 -18.35
CA LYS A 818 -57.56 9.37 -18.98
C LYS A 818 -57.91 9.53 -20.45
N GLN A 819 -57.51 10.62 -21.13
CA GLN A 819 -57.87 10.85 -22.54
C GLN A 819 -56.71 11.08 -23.54
N VAL A 820 -55.46 10.88 -23.16
CA VAL A 820 -54.34 11.08 -24.08
C VAL A 820 -53.42 9.84 -24.21
N MET A 821 -54.03 8.67 -24.32
CA MET A 821 -53.34 7.46 -24.75
C MET A 821 -53.73 7.02 -26.14
N GLN A 822 -53.71 7.92 -27.10
CA GLN A 822 -53.71 7.61 -28.55
C GLN A 822 -53.38 8.86 -29.35
N ALA A 823 -52.09 9.20 -29.48
CA ALA A 823 -51.53 9.88 -30.65
C ALA A 823 -49.99 9.93 -30.52
N ASP A 824 -49.40 9.33 -31.51
CA ASP A 824 -47.98 9.28 -31.80
C ASP A 824 -47.36 10.66 -31.96
N ASN A 825 -46.08 10.78 -31.71
CA ASN A 825 -45.13 11.88 -31.96
C ASN A 825 -44.95 12.98 -30.88
N GLY A 826 -43.88 12.83 -30.15
CA GLY A 826 -42.92 13.92 -29.87
C GLY A 826 -43.43 15.06 -28.97
N VAL A 827 -43.97 14.79 -27.80
CA VAL A 827 -44.21 15.86 -26.81
C VAL A 827 -43.46 15.55 -25.52
N GLN A 828 -42.41 16.29 -25.30
CA GLN A 828 -41.70 16.40 -24.06
C GLN A 828 -42.68 16.82 -22.93
N LEU A 829 -43.02 15.93 -22.01
CA LEU A 829 -43.82 16.23 -20.83
C LEU A 829 -43.03 17.17 -19.93
N SER A 830 -43.37 18.46 -19.97
CA SER A 830 -42.94 19.45 -18.97
C SER A 830 -43.72 19.24 -17.67
N PHE A 831 -43.12 18.70 -16.64
CA PHE A 831 -43.78 18.34 -15.38
C PHE A 831 -43.86 19.49 -14.38
N PHE A 832 -43.32 20.68 -14.65
CA PHE A 832 -43.48 21.84 -13.75
C PHE A 832 -43.47 23.15 -14.55
N GLN A 833 -44.62 23.73 -14.75
CA GLN A 833 -44.75 25.19 -14.97
C GLN A 833 -44.93 25.86 -13.61
N LEU A 834 -43.90 26.51 -13.12
CA LEU A 834 -44.07 27.62 -12.19
C LEU A 834 -44.72 28.74 -13.04
N ASP A 835 -46.03 28.83 -13.00
CA ASP A 835 -46.78 29.97 -13.55
C ASP A 835 -46.49 31.19 -12.69
N ASP A 836 -45.44 31.93 -13.02
CA ASP A 836 -45.28 33.30 -12.53
C ASP A 836 -46.48 34.10 -13.13
N PRO A 837 -47.35 34.67 -12.31
CA PRO A 837 -48.56 35.43 -12.80
C PRO A 837 -48.16 36.51 -13.83
N VAL A 838 -46.95 37.07 -13.72
CA VAL A 838 -46.43 38.08 -14.62
C VAL A 838 -46.07 37.47 -15.99
N LEU A 839 -45.42 36.27 -15.99
CA LEU A 839 -45.09 35.53 -17.21
C LEU A 839 -46.34 35.02 -17.92
N CYS A 840 -47.37 34.58 -17.19
CA CYS A 840 -48.66 34.21 -17.78
C CYS A 840 -49.38 35.40 -18.42
N GLN A 841 -49.38 36.56 -17.80
CA GLN A 841 -49.97 37.77 -18.33
C GLN A 841 -49.26 38.23 -19.62
N ILE A 842 -47.93 38.17 -19.65
CA ILE A 842 -47.12 38.47 -20.82
C ILE A 842 -47.38 37.48 -21.94
N ARG A 843 -47.47 36.19 -21.64
CA ARG A 843 -47.81 35.16 -22.64
C ARG A 843 -49.16 35.42 -23.24
N ASP A 844 -50.17 35.68 -22.43
CA ASP A 844 -51.51 35.87 -22.91
C ASP A 844 -51.66 37.18 -23.72
N GLU A 845 -50.97 38.25 -23.36
CA GLU A 845 -50.87 39.47 -24.17
C GLU A 845 -50.21 39.24 -25.52
N ILE A 846 -49.10 38.44 -25.55
CA ILE A 846 -48.41 38.09 -26.80
C ILE A 846 -49.25 37.18 -27.69
N LEU A 847 -49.97 36.19 -27.12
CA LEU A 847 -50.82 35.24 -27.88
C LEU A 847 -52.02 35.91 -28.53
N HIS A 848 -52.58 36.98 -27.92
CA HIS A 848 -53.71 37.72 -28.48
C HIS A 848 -53.30 38.84 -29.44
N LEU A 849 -52.02 38.98 -29.75
CA LEU A 849 -51.49 40.03 -30.62
C LEU A 849 -51.56 39.60 -32.10
N ASP A 850 -52.36 40.24 -32.90
CA ASP A 850 -52.39 40.05 -34.33
C ASP A 850 -51.30 40.89 -35.00
N ILE A 851 -50.13 40.32 -35.16
CA ILE A 851 -48.91 40.96 -35.64
C ILE A 851 -49.08 41.50 -37.10
N ASN A 852 -49.94 40.88 -37.89
CA ASN A 852 -50.08 41.22 -39.28
C ASN A 852 -50.94 42.49 -39.54
N ASN A 853 -51.69 42.93 -38.55
CA ASN A 853 -52.56 44.06 -38.62
C ASN A 853 -52.12 45.28 -37.74
N LEU A 854 -50.94 45.21 -37.17
CA LEU A 854 -50.39 46.28 -36.31
C LEU A 854 -49.55 47.27 -37.14
N THR A 855 -49.83 48.53 -36.87
CA THR A 855 -48.93 49.60 -37.43
C THR A 855 -47.64 49.67 -36.59
N PRO A 856 -46.51 50.21 -37.10
CA PRO A 856 -45.26 50.31 -36.33
C PRO A 856 -45.37 51.07 -35.01
N VAL A 857 -46.25 52.04 -34.91
CA VAL A 857 -46.50 52.81 -33.67
C VAL A 857 -47.26 51.97 -32.63
N GLU A 858 -48.25 51.22 -33.08
CA GLU A 858 -49.02 50.28 -32.22
C GLU A 858 -48.17 49.14 -31.70
N ALA A 859 -47.27 48.62 -32.55
CA ALA A 859 -46.30 47.57 -32.13
C ALA A 859 -45.34 48.13 -31.03
N LEU A 860 -44.88 49.36 -31.15
CA LEU A 860 -44.04 50.01 -30.17
C LEU A 860 -44.77 50.26 -28.84
N ASN A 861 -46.02 50.66 -28.91
CA ASN A 861 -46.92 50.83 -27.76
C ASN A 861 -47.14 49.52 -27.02
N LYS A 862 -47.44 48.43 -27.72
CA LYS A 862 -47.64 47.09 -27.15
C LYS A 862 -46.34 46.52 -26.52
N LEU A 863 -45.18 46.71 -27.13
CA LEU A 863 -43.89 46.40 -26.53
C LEU A 863 -43.66 47.20 -25.26
N ASN A 864 -44.08 48.44 -25.18
CA ASN A 864 -43.98 49.25 -23.99
C ASN A 864 -44.95 48.79 -22.87
N ASP A 865 -46.15 48.33 -23.24
CA ASP A 865 -47.11 47.77 -22.32
C ASP A 865 -46.56 46.44 -21.72
N ILE A 866 -46.00 45.56 -22.56
CA ILE A 866 -45.34 44.31 -22.09
C ILE A 866 -44.17 44.66 -21.18
N LYS A 867 -43.38 45.66 -21.50
CA LYS A 867 -42.27 46.13 -20.67
C LYS A 867 -42.75 46.61 -19.30
N ARG A 868 -43.91 47.34 -19.25
CA ARG A 868 -44.52 47.78 -17.97
C ARG A 868 -45.00 46.63 -17.12
N ILE A 869 -45.57 45.58 -17.71
CA ILE A 869 -45.94 44.35 -17.00
C ILE A 869 -44.68 43.71 -16.33
N VAL A 870 -43.54 43.65 -17.03
CA VAL A 870 -42.29 43.13 -16.48
C VAL A 870 -41.68 44.01 -15.38
N THR A 871 -41.75 45.33 -15.56
CA THR A 871 -41.07 46.27 -14.63
C THR A 871 -41.93 46.74 -13.47
N GLY A 872 -43.21 46.44 -13.45
CA GLY A 872 -44.15 46.84 -12.37
C GLY A 872 -44.36 48.34 -12.28
N LYS A 873 -44.05 49.13 -13.30
CA LYS A 873 -44.18 50.60 -13.37
C LYS A 873 -45.01 51.01 -14.58
#